data_57033b83e997dc4c0d2c425cdc92b8e5
#
_entry.id   57033b83e997dc4c0d2c425cdc92b8e5
#
_cell.length_a   1.000
_cell.length_b   1.000
_cell.length_c   1.000
_cell.angle_alpha   90.00
_cell.angle_beta   90.00
_cell.angle_gamma   90.00
#
_symmetry.space_group_name_H-M   'P 1'
#
loop_
_entity.id
_entity.type
_entity.pdbx_description
1 polymer ?
#
loop_
_entity_poly.entity_id
_entity_poly.type
_entity_poly.pdbx_seq_one_letter_code
_entity_poly.pdbx_strand_id
1 'polypeptide(L)'
;MKDEVIQIRNLSKCYGKLVAVKGIDLTIAPGEIFGLIGADGAGKTTTFHILAGVMEATSGEVRVLDKKPRDARLYTGYLTQKFSLYLDLSIDENLRYTAGLRQISEKLYQERRAKYLKLMDLDRFSDRLAGRLSGGMKQKLALWCALISRPKILLLDEPTTGVDPVSRREFWDVLAAIAAEGVTIVVATPYLDEAERCNRIALMHEGEIQQVGTLAQLRDSLGLQRLEVRTKDLETAEKTLVETRHVASGQQRNERSSQQATKTDITDIIDVQTFGDRLDILVKHADRAEAEVRKIFARQKLDLKDIQVTAPTLENVFVTRLRELGDEPESIPFPRLKSGGAEGRRGGGAEGLRSRGENTDNQLSIANYQDIAIAANSLRKDFGNFQAVKNVDLEIRYGEIYGLLGANGAGKTTTIKILCGLLEPTAGSISLAGETNNLRSGELRRRIGYMSQKFTLYDDLSILQNLEFYCGVYGVPARSRRQKIDWVLATCGLVGKENMLTGQLPGGWKQRVAFGAAVMHEPEILFLDEPTSGVDPLARRQFWRLINDFARSGTAILVTTHYLEEAEQCNRMGFMVAGEMVTQGSPSEIKAMQPGQLIEMAIDRTQDASNLLKTELASWRVSIFGDRLHIVLDNPESEIPQVRSILENSNIQVHSWRSIPFSLEDSFIGIVQRTSENGK
;
A
#
# COMPACT_ATOMS: atom_id res chain seq x y z
N MET A 1 -36.71 4.71 12.72
CA MET A 1 -35.34 4.27 13.07
C MET A 1 -35.09 3.08 12.19
N LYS A 2 -34.02 3.10 11.34
CA LYS A 2 -33.63 1.91 10.59
C LYS A 2 -33.21 0.87 11.63
N ASP A 3 -33.78 -0.34 11.57
CA ASP A 3 -33.43 -1.43 12.49
C ASP A 3 -31.96 -1.77 12.29
N GLU A 4 -31.13 -1.51 13.31
CA GLU A 4 -29.69 -1.78 13.27
C GLU A 4 -29.45 -3.29 13.41
N VAL A 5 -28.62 -3.89 12.55
CA VAL A 5 -28.37 -5.33 12.57
C VAL A 5 -27.21 -5.72 13.48
N ILE A 6 -26.31 -4.77 13.78
CA ILE A 6 -25.25 -4.92 14.77
C ILE A 6 -25.28 -3.72 15.70
N GLN A 7 -25.32 -3.98 17.00
CA GLN A 7 -25.24 -2.97 18.05
C GLN A 7 -24.18 -3.37 19.06
N ILE A 8 -23.25 -2.47 19.30
CA ILE A 8 -22.18 -2.59 20.28
C ILE A 8 -22.31 -1.44 21.26
N ARG A 9 -22.34 -1.71 22.56
CA ARG A 9 -22.40 -0.70 23.62
C ARG A 9 -21.35 -0.96 24.67
N ASN A 10 -20.44 -0.02 24.83
CA ASN A 10 -19.35 -0.02 25.82
C ASN A 10 -18.57 -1.35 25.83
N LEU A 11 -18.28 -1.90 24.65
CA LEU A 11 -17.59 -3.17 24.49
C LEU A 11 -16.14 -3.07 24.93
N SER A 12 -15.74 -3.92 25.89
CA SER A 12 -14.35 -4.03 26.32
C SER A 12 -13.87 -5.48 26.30
N LYS A 13 -12.59 -5.67 25.95
CA LYS A 13 -11.93 -6.98 25.99
C LYS A 13 -10.52 -6.87 26.54
N CYS A 14 -10.26 -7.66 27.59
CA CYS A 14 -8.95 -7.78 28.23
C CYS A 14 -8.36 -9.17 28.05
N TYR A 15 -7.05 -9.25 27.84
CA TYR A 15 -6.23 -10.46 27.88
C TYR A 15 -5.20 -10.29 29.00
N GLY A 16 -5.53 -10.75 30.19
CA GLY A 16 -4.74 -10.48 31.39
C GLY A 16 -4.62 -8.97 31.65
N LYS A 17 -3.39 -8.42 31.54
CA LYS A 17 -3.16 -6.98 31.72
C LYS A 17 -3.36 -6.14 30.45
N LEU A 18 -3.43 -6.79 29.27
CA LEU A 18 -3.59 -6.10 28.00
C LEU A 18 -5.08 -5.82 27.76
N VAL A 19 -5.44 -4.56 27.59
CA VAL A 19 -6.78 -4.13 27.18
C VAL A 19 -6.78 -3.99 25.65
N ALA A 20 -7.37 -4.97 24.94
CA ALA A 20 -7.37 -4.99 23.47
C ALA A 20 -8.53 -4.21 22.85
N VAL A 21 -9.64 -4.02 23.59
CA VAL A 21 -10.79 -3.19 23.19
C VAL A 21 -11.23 -2.43 24.41
N LYS A 22 -11.42 -1.10 24.27
CA LYS A 22 -11.61 -0.16 25.39
C LYS A 22 -12.94 0.58 25.25
N GLY A 23 -14.06 -0.05 25.63
CA GLY A 23 -15.37 0.63 25.74
C GLY A 23 -15.91 1.18 24.43
N ILE A 24 -15.84 0.42 23.32
CA ILE A 24 -16.31 0.91 22.02
C ILE A 24 -17.83 0.87 21.89
N ASP A 25 -18.39 1.88 21.21
CA ASP A 25 -19.78 1.98 20.80
C ASP A 25 -19.86 2.00 19.28
N LEU A 26 -20.71 1.16 18.68
CA LEU A 26 -20.85 1.06 17.23
C LEU A 26 -22.21 0.52 16.83
N THR A 27 -22.78 1.07 15.75
CA THR A 27 -24.00 0.56 15.12
C THR A 27 -23.81 0.38 13.62
N ILE A 28 -24.35 -0.72 13.08
CA ILE A 28 -24.28 -1.06 11.65
C ILE A 28 -25.69 -1.31 11.13
N ALA A 29 -26.02 -0.64 10.01
CA ALA A 29 -27.32 -0.72 9.36
C ALA A 29 -27.43 -1.95 8.45
N PRO A 30 -28.66 -2.44 8.14
CA PRO A 30 -28.84 -3.56 7.22
C PRO A 30 -28.43 -3.20 5.78
N GLY A 31 -27.71 -4.13 5.13
CA GLY A 31 -27.33 -4.02 3.72
C GLY A 31 -26.18 -3.06 3.45
N GLU A 32 -25.55 -2.46 4.48
CA GLU A 32 -24.36 -1.62 4.26
C GLU A 32 -23.06 -2.45 4.24
N ILE A 33 -22.06 -1.94 3.52
CA ILE A 33 -20.67 -2.37 3.63
C ILE A 33 -20.00 -1.43 4.62
N PHE A 34 -19.64 -1.94 5.79
CA PHE A 34 -19.04 -1.17 6.87
C PHE A 34 -17.57 -1.55 7.06
N GLY A 35 -16.66 -0.56 7.10
CA GLY A 35 -15.23 -0.74 7.29
C GLY A 35 -14.79 -0.47 8.73
N LEU A 36 -14.09 -1.41 9.38
CA LEU A 36 -13.36 -1.20 10.62
C LEU A 36 -11.87 -1.06 10.30
N ILE A 37 -11.37 0.17 10.32
CA ILE A 37 -10.05 0.55 9.81
C ILE A 37 -9.12 0.85 10.97
N GLY A 38 -7.89 0.37 10.91
CA GLY A 38 -6.91 0.69 11.96
C GLY A 38 -5.62 -0.10 11.79
N ALA A 39 -4.60 0.30 12.56
CA ALA A 39 -3.30 -0.34 12.60
C ALA A 39 -3.36 -1.80 13.12
N ASP A 40 -2.26 -2.54 12.92
CA ASP A 40 -2.09 -3.85 13.54
C ASP A 40 -2.10 -3.70 15.07
N GLY A 41 -2.88 -4.58 15.73
CA GLY A 41 -3.05 -4.48 17.18
C GLY A 41 -4.11 -3.47 17.64
N ALA A 42 -4.77 -2.71 16.74
CA ALA A 42 -5.82 -1.76 17.10
C ALA A 42 -7.07 -2.39 17.72
N GLY A 43 -7.20 -3.73 17.71
CA GLY A 43 -8.35 -4.43 18.29
C GLY A 43 -9.37 -4.95 17.28
N LYS A 44 -9.16 -4.76 15.96
CA LYS A 44 -10.08 -5.16 14.89
C LYS A 44 -10.46 -6.62 14.94
N THR A 45 -9.49 -7.54 14.86
CA THR A 45 -9.70 -8.99 14.90
C THR A 45 -10.36 -9.44 16.21
N THR A 46 -10.01 -8.81 17.35
CA THR A 46 -10.66 -9.10 18.64
C THR A 46 -12.14 -8.75 18.60
N THR A 47 -12.48 -7.57 18.04
CA THR A 47 -13.88 -7.15 17.84
C THR A 47 -14.62 -8.13 16.93
N PHE A 48 -13.99 -8.58 15.83
CA PHE A 48 -14.57 -9.56 14.89
C PHE A 48 -14.79 -10.92 15.53
N HIS A 49 -13.87 -11.42 16.37
CA HIS A 49 -14.08 -12.66 17.12
C HIS A 49 -15.28 -12.59 18.07
N ILE A 50 -15.53 -11.42 18.67
CA ILE A 50 -16.68 -11.21 19.53
C ILE A 50 -17.97 -11.16 18.68
N LEU A 51 -18.00 -10.40 17.57
CA LEU A 51 -19.13 -10.33 16.65
C LEU A 51 -19.47 -11.70 16.04
N ALA A 52 -18.46 -12.48 15.67
CA ALA A 52 -18.63 -13.85 15.17
C ALA A 52 -19.08 -14.84 16.28
N GLY A 53 -19.13 -14.39 17.52
CA GLY A 53 -19.48 -15.22 18.68
C GLY A 53 -18.44 -16.29 19.01
N VAL A 54 -17.21 -16.18 18.51
CA VAL A 54 -16.10 -17.09 18.79
C VAL A 54 -15.51 -16.79 20.17
N MET A 55 -15.60 -15.53 20.59
CA MET A 55 -15.05 -15.01 21.83
C MET A 55 -16.10 -14.21 22.60
N GLU A 56 -16.03 -14.25 23.92
CA GLU A 56 -16.87 -13.43 24.77
C GLU A 56 -16.19 -12.11 25.14
N ALA A 57 -16.98 -11.04 25.25
CA ALA A 57 -16.54 -9.76 25.77
C ALA A 57 -16.15 -9.88 27.24
N THR A 58 -15.25 -9.00 27.72
CA THR A 58 -14.99 -8.87 29.17
C THR A 58 -16.09 -8.04 29.83
N SER A 59 -16.58 -6.99 29.15
CA SER A 59 -17.71 -6.16 29.57
C SER A 59 -18.36 -5.49 28.37
N GLY A 60 -19.53 -4.88 28.59
CA GLY A 60 -20.35 -4.27 27.56
C GLY A 60 -21.38 -5.21 26.96
N GLU A 61 -22.19 -4.69 26.05
CA GLU A 61 -23.26 -5.43 25.38
C GLU A 61 -23.02 -5.46 23.87
N VAL A 62 -23.20 -6.65 23.26
CA VAL A 62 -23.14 -6.84 21.81
C VAL A 62 -24.38 -7.58 21.36
N ARG A 63 -25.09 -7.02 20.38
CA ARG A 63 -26.21 -7.64 19.69
C ARG A 63 -25.95 -7.79 18.21
N VAL A 64 -26.26 -8.94 17.68
CA VAL A 64 -26.17 -9.29 16.25
C VAL A 64 -27.50 -9.85 15.85
N LEU A 65 -28.26 -9.17 14.98
CA LEU A 65 -29.66 -9.52 14.64
C LEU A 65 -30.56 -9.69 15.88
N ASP A 66 -30.45 -8.73 16.81
CA ASP A 66 -31.13 -8.72 18.12
C ASP A 66 -30.86 -9.93 19.05
N LYS A 67 -29.83 -10.73 18.72
CA LYS A 67 -29.40 -11.91 19.48
C LYS A 67 -28.00 -11.69 20.06
N LYS A 68 -27.61 -12.52 21.03
CA LYS A 68 -26.21 -12.62 21.42
C LYS A 68 -25.39 -13.14 20.24
N PRO A 69 -24.14 -12.70 20.03
CA PRO A 69 -23.34 -13.14 18.90
C PRO A 69 -23.26 -14.66 18.73
N ARG A 70 -23.17 -15.40 19.83
CA ARG A 70 -23.14 -16.87 19.83
C ARG A 70 -24.39 -17.50 19.21
N ASP A 71 -25.55 -16.90 19.44
CA ASP A 71 -26.85 -17.39 18.96
C ASP A 71 -27.09 -16.94 17.48
N ALA A 72 -26.40 -15.92 17.03
CA ALA A 72 -26.46 -15.41 15.67
C ALA A 72 -25.53 -16.13 14.67
N ARG A 73 -24.69 -17.08 15.12
CA ARG A 73 -23.66 -17.75 14.29
C ARG A 73 -24.21 -18.40 13.02
N LEU A 74 -25.43 -18.95 13.07
CA LEU A 74 -26.04 -19.58 11.89
C LEU A 74 -26.39 -18.57 10.79
N TYR A 75 -26.53 -17.29 11.13
CA TYR A 75 -26.87 -16.19 10.25
C TYR A 75 -25.64 -15.33 9.91
N THR A 76 -24.47 -15.69 10.45
CA THR A 76 -23.21 -14.95 10.27
C THR A 76 -22.22 -15.82 9.50
N GLY A 77 -21.71 -15.28 8.39
CA GLY A 77 -20.54 -15.80 7.69
C GLY A 77 -19.28 -15.11 8.22
N TYR A 78 -18.19 -15.84 8.40
CA TYR A 78 -16.93 -15.28 8.86
C TYR A 78 -15.77 -15.78 8.01
N LEU A 79 -15.06 -14.84 7.41
CA LEU A 79 -13.80 -15.07 6.71
C LEU A 79 -12.67 -14.56 7.60
N THR A 80 -11.82 -15.47 8.04
CA THR A 80 -10.70 -15.18 8.94
C THR A 80 -9.46 -14.72 8.16
N GLN A 81 -8.59 -13.95 8.79
CA GLN A 81 -7.33 -13.46 8.21
C GLN A 81 -6.44 -14.60 7.66
N LYS A 82 -6.33 -15.72 8.37
CA LYS A 82 -5.68 -16.92 7.86
C LYS A 82 -6.71 -17.79 7.15
N PHE A 83 -6.34 -18.33 5.97
CA PHE A 83 -7.23 -19.20 5.21
C PHE A 83 -7.72 -20.39 6.06
N SER A 84 -9.03 -20.53 6.18
CA SER A 84 -9.68 -21.69 6.80
C SER A 84 -9.98 -22.80 5.78
N LEU A 85 -9.28 -22.80 4.63
CA LEU A 85 -9.42 -23.79 3.56
C LEU A 85 -8.57 -25.03 3.84
N TYR A 86 -9.07 -26.17 3.46
CA TYR A 86 -8.29 -27.42 3.38
C TYR A 86 -7.52 -27.44 2.06
N LEU A 87 -6.20 -27.25 2.16
CA LEU A 87 -5.34 -27.06 0.98
C LEU A 87 -5.22 -28.33 0.12
N ASP A 88 -5.41 -29.49 0.73
CA ASP A 88 -5.37 -30.80 0.07
C ASP A 88 -6.71 -31.23 -0.54
N LEU A 89 -7.75 -30.43 -0.34
CA LEU A 89 -9.05 -30.61 -0.97
C LEU A 89 -9.18 -29.71 -2.19
N SER A 90 -9.96 -30.14 -3.19
CA SER A 90 -10.33 -29.35 -4.36
C SER A 90 -11.28 -28.21 -3.96
N ILE A 91 -11.57 -27.31 -4.90
CA ILE A 91 -12.59 -26.25 -4.72
C ILE A 91 -13.92 -26.89 -4.33
N ASP A 92 -14.36 -27.88 -5.09
CA ASP A 92 -15.66 -28.53 -4.89
C ASP A 92 -15.74 -29.27 -3.55
N GLU A 93 -14.67 -29.95 -3.16
CA GLU A 93 -14.59 -30.65 -1.88
C GLU A 93 -14.60 -29.69 -0.68
N ASN A 94 -13.89 -28.56 -0.73
CA ASN A 94 -13.94 -27.51 0.28
C ASN A 94 -15.37 -26.99 0.49
N LEU A 95 -16.07 -26.73 -0.64
CA LEU A 95 -17.45 -26.25 -0.61
C LEU A 95 -18.44 -27.27 -0.07
N ARG A 96 -18.33 -28.52 -0.53
CA ARG A 96 -19.16 -29.62 -0.06
C ARG A 96 -18.95 -29.88 1.43
N TYR A 97 -17.70 -29.83 1.90
CA TYR A 97 -17.38 -29.95 3.31
C TYR A 97 -18.03 -28.83 4.13
N THR A 98 -17.91 -27.57 3.69
CA THR A 98 -18.51 -26.43 4.39
C THR A 98 -20.04 -26.47 4.37
N ALA A 99 -20.64 -26.88 3.26
CA ALA A 99 -22.08 -27.08 3.15
C ALA A 99 -22.59 -28.15 4.13
N GLY A 100 -21.84 -29.26 4.26
CA GLY A 100 -22.12 -30.31 5.22
C GLY A 100 -22.07 -29.82 6.68
N LEU A 101 -21.06 -29.02 7.04
CA LEU A 101 -20.98 -28.42 8.39
C LEU A 101 -22.16 -27.50 8.70
N ARG A 102 -22.72 -26.84 7.68
CA ARG A 102 -23.89 -25.94 7.79
C ARG A 102 -25.23 -26.68 7.57
N GLN A 103 -25.22 -27.99 7.42
CA GLN A 103 -26.38 -28.84 7.22
C GLN A 103 -27.26 -28.42 6.02
N ILE A 104 -26.61 -27.97 4.93
CA ILE A 104 -27.30 -27.55 3.72
C ILE A 104 -27.71 -28.80 2.93
N SER A 105 -28.97 -28.88 2.51
CA SER A 105 -29.45 -29.99 1.69
C SER A 105 -28.76 -30.02 0.33
N GLU A 106 -28.60 -31.22 -0.26
CA GLU A 106 -27.91 -31.41 -1.53
C GLU A 106 -28.54 -30.55 -2.65
N LYS A 107 -29.88 -30.44 -2.70
CA LYS A 107 -30.57 -29.61 -3.69
C LYS A 107 -30.15 -28.13 -3.58
N LEU A 108 -30.14 -27.56 -2.40
CA LEU A 108 -29.73 -26.18 -2.14
C LEU A 108 -28.21 -25.99 -2.39
N TYR A 109 -27.40 -27.00 -2.08
CA TYR A 109 -25.98 -26.97 -2.38
C TYR A 109 -25.73 -26.85 -3.89
N GLN A 110 -26.36 -27.66 -4.72
CA GLN A 110 -26.18 -27.65 -6.16
C GLN A 110 -26.63 -26.31 -6.79
N GLU A 111 -27.77 -25.76 -6.34
CA GLU A 111 -28.26 -24.46 -6.78
C GLU A 111 -27.25 -23.35 -6.45
N ARG A 112 -26.79 -23.29 -5.20
CA ARG A 112 -25.84 -22.27 -4.75
C ARG A 112 -24.47 -22.45 -5.39
N ARG A 113 -24.03 -23.69 -5.53
CA ARG A 113 -22.79 -24.04 -6.23
C ARG A 113 -22.76 -23.47 -7.64
N ALA A 114 -23.77 -23.70 -8.43
CA ALA A 114 -23.87 -23.20 -9.79
C ALA A 114 -23.85 -21.64 -9.85
N LYS A 115 -24.60 -20.98 -8.94
CA LYS A 115 -24.65 -19.51 -8.85
C LYS A 115 -23.29 -18.92 -8.53
N TYR A 116 -22.64 -19.39 -7.47
CA TYR A 116 -21.43 -18.76 -6.96
C TYR A 116 -20.15 -19.16 -7.71
N LEU A 117 -20.06 -20.36 -8.27
CA LEU A 117 -18.95 -20.74 -9.17
C LEU A 117 -18.86 -19.77 -10.35
N LYS A 118 -20.02 -19.49 -10.96
CA LYS A 118 -20.11 -18.57 -12.11
C LYS A 118 -19.79 -17.12 -11.67
N LEU A 119 -20.34 -16.67 -10.53
CA LEU A 119 -20.11 -15.31 -10.03
C LEU A 119 -18.62 -15.03 -9.75
N MET A 120 -17.87 -16.06 -9.31
CA MET A 120 -16.48 -15.93 -8.93
C MET A 120 -15.49 -16.38 -10.00
N ASP A 121 -15.97 -16.80 -11.18
CA ASP A 121 -15.16 -17.34 -12.29
C ASP A 121 -14.25 -18.51 -11.85
N LEU A 122 -14.79 -19.43 -11.04
CA LEU A 122 -14.10 -20.60 -10.53
C LEU A 122 -14.60 -21.93 -11.12
N ASP A 123 -15.61 -21.91 -11.98
CA ASP A 123 -16.23 -23.07 -12.56
C ASP A 123 -15.26 -23.99 -13.32
N ARG A 124 -14.32 -23.38 -14.05
CA ARG A 124 -13.27 -24.09 -14.81
C ARG A 124 -12.22 -24.79 -13.96
N PHE A 125 -12.20 -24.49 -12.67
CA PHE A 125 -11.17 -24.93 -11.72
C PHE A 125 -11.72 -25.80 -10.59
N SER A 126 -12.98 -26.25 -10.68
CA SER A 126 -13.69 -26.96 -9.61
C SER A 126 -12.91 -28.13 -8.99
N ASP A 127 -12.15 -28.87 -9.81
CA ASP A 127 -11.38 -30.05 -9.39
C ASP A 127 -9.94 -29.70 -8.96
N ARG A 128 -9.54 -28.41 -9.06
CA ARG A 128 -8.20 -27.99 -8.66
C ARG A 128 -8.07 -27.94 -7.15
N LEU A 129 -6.99 -28.52 -6.61
CA LEU A 129 -6.67 -28.47 -5.18
C LEU A 129 -6.50 -27.01 -4.72
N ALA A 130 -7.06 -26.67 -3.55
CA ALA A 130 -6.99 -25.32 -2.98
C ALA A 130 -5.54 -24.87 -2.76
N GLY A 131 -4.63 -25.81 -2.43
CA GLY A 131 -3.21 -25.51 -2.31
C GLY A 131 -2.55 -24.97 -3.58
N ARG A 132 -3.09 -25.33 -4.77
CA ARG A 132 -2.58 -24.93 -6.10
C ARG A 132 -3.27 -23.68 -6.68
N LEU A 133 -4.17 -23.06 -5.94
CA LEU A 133 -4.85 -21.83 -6.34
C LEU A 133 -3.96 -20.60 -6.12
N SER A 134 -4.15 -19.55 -6.93
CA SER A 134 -3.57 -18.23 -6.65
C SER A 134 -4.15 -17.62 -5.35
N GLY A 135 -3.51 -16.59 -4.81
CA GLY A 135 -4.01 -15.88 -3.62
C GLY A 135 -5.45 -15.39 -3.81
N GLY A 136 -5.73 -14.69 -4.91
CA GLY A 136 -7.08 -14.21 -5.24
C GLY A 136 -8.10 -15.33 -5.39
N MET A 137 -7.76 -16.45 -6.04
CA MET A 137 -8.66 -17.61 -6.14
C MET A 137 -8.94 -18.25 -4.78
N LYS A 138 -7.94 -18.32 -3.89
CA LYS A 138 -8.14 -18.82 -2.51
C LYS A 138 -9.08 -17.91 -1.73
N GLN A 139 -8.97 -16.59 -1.89
CA GLN A 139 -9.87 -15.63 -1.25
C GLN A 139 -11.30 -15.76 -1.77
N LYS A 140 -11.48 -15.88 -3.08
CA LYS A 140 -12.80 -16.12 -3.69
C LYS A 140 -13.42 -17.42 -3.16
N LEU A 141 -12.64 -18.50 -3.06
CA LEU A 141 -13.10 -19.77 -2.49
C LEU A 141 -13.49 -19.63 -1.01
N ALA A 142 -12.65 -18.96 -0.20
CA ALA A 142 -12.92 -18.74 1.21
C ALA A 142 -14.17 -17.87 1.43
N LEU A 143 -14.33 -16.82 0.63
CA LEU A 143 -15.57 -16.01 0.62
C LEU A 143 -16.79 -16.86 0.31
N TRP A 144 -16.69 -17.72 -0.70
CA TRP A 144 -17.80 -18.59 -1.04
C TRP A 144 -18.13 -19.59 0.08
N CYS A 145 -17.14 -20.19 0.71
CA CYS A 145 -17.36 -21.03 1.88
C CYS A 145 -18.13 -20.27 2.98
N ALA A 146 -17.83 -18.99 3.21
CA ALA A 146 -18.57 -18.15 4.16
C ALA A 146 -20.02 -17.85 3.71
N LEU A 147 -20.25 -17.75 2.39
CA LEU A 147 -21.56 -17.43 1.79
C LEU A 147 -22.49 -18.62 1.58
N ILE A 148 -21.99 -19.87 1.61
CA ILE A 148 -22.76 -21.05 1.25
C ILE A 148 -24.03 -21.21 2.09
N SER A 149 -24.03 -20.71 3.35
CA SER A 149 -25.19 -20.73 4.26
C SER A 149 -26.19 -19.59 4.00
N ARG A 150 -25.96 -18.69 3.04
CA ARG A 150 -26.71 -17.43 2.84
C ARG A 150 -26.82 -16.62 4.15
N PRO A 151 -25.71 -16.17 4.70
CA PRO A 151 -25.71 -15.40 5.93
C PRO A 151 -26.41 -14.05 5.71
N LYS A 152 -27.00 -13.50 6.80
CA LYS A 152 -27.51 -12.11 6.80
C LYS A 152 -26.39 -11.10 7.06
N ILE A 153 -25.32 -11.54 7.73
CA ILE A 153 -24.15 -10.74 8.05
C ILE A 153 -22.91 -11.50 7.62
N LEU A 154 -22.00 -10.80 6.95
CA LEU A 154 -20.70 -11.31 6.53
C LEU A 154 -19.60 -10.51 7.19
N LEU A 155 -18.75 -11.17 7.97
CA LEU A 155 -17.58 -10.59 8.63
C LEU A 155 -16.33 -11.00 7.86
N LEU A 156 -15.51 -10.05 7.43
CA LEU A 156 -14.32 -10.27 6.61
C LEU A 156 -13.11 -9.64 7.30
N ASP A 157 -12.18 -10.46 7.78
CA ASP A 157 -10.98 -10.00 8.48
C ASP A 157 -9.79 -10.01 7.52
N GLU A 158 -9.38 -8.83 7.07
CA GLU A 158 -8.32 -8.58 6.08
C GLU A 158 -8.48 -9.43 4.80
N PRO A 159 -9.62 -9.33 4.10
CA PRO A 159 -9.99 -10.29 3.07
C PRO A 159 -9.11 -10.27 1.82
N THR A 160 -8.35 -9.21 1.56
CA THR A 160 -7.56 -9.08 0.32
C THR A 160 -6.05 -8.88 0.57
N THR A 161 -5.57 -9.18 1.77
CA THR A 161 -4.14 -9.13 2.07
C THR A 161 -3.36 -10.07 1.14
N GLY A 162 -2.36 -9.53 0.41
CA GLY A 162 -1.55 -10.28 -0.57
C GLY A 162 -2.28 -10.62 -1.87
N VAL A 163 -3.43 -9.98 -2.15
CA VAL A 163 -4.17 -10.11 -3.41
C VAL A 163 -3.79 -8.96 -4.35
N ASP A 164 -3.51 -9.28 -5.60
CA ASP A 164 -3.18 -8.29 -6.62
C ASP A 164 -4.37 -7.35 -6.96
N PRO A 165 -4.11 -6.14 -7.54
CA PRO A 165 -5.14 -5.13 -7.74
C PRO A 165 -6.33 -5.59 -8.60
N VAL A 166 -6.09 -6.41 -9.63
CA VAL A 166 -7.17 -6.91 -10.50
C VAL A 166 -8.08 -7.86 -9.72
N SER A 167 -7.47 -8.88 -9.07
CA SER A 167 -8.22 -9.83 -8.25
C SER A 167 -8.90 -9.17 -7.05
N ARG A 168 -8.29 -8.11 -6.48
CA ARG A 168 -8.89 -7.31 -5.41
C ARG A 168 -10.14 -6.58 -5.89
N ARG A 169 -10.09 -5.93 -7.04
CA ARG A 169 -11.26 -5.26 -7.62
C ARG A 169 -12.40 -6.25 -7.87
N GLU A 170 -12.11 -7.39 -8.51
CA GLU A 170 -13.11 -8.44 -8.74
C GLU A 170 -13.74 -8.95 -7.44
N PHE A 171 -12.92 -9.07 -6.37
CA PHE A 171 -13.41 -9.45 -5.05
C PHE A 171 -14.40 -8.41 -4.48
N TRP A 172 -14.08 -7.12 -4.59
CA TRP A 172 -14.94 -6.03 -4.13
C TRP A 172 -16.21 -5.88 -4.98
N ASP A 173 -16.14 -6.13 -6.30
CA ASP A 173 -17.33 -6.19 -7.17
C ASP A 173 -18.30 -7.30 -6.71
N VAL A 174 -17.77 -8.45 -6.31
CA VAL A 174 -18.57 -9.54 -5.71
C VAL A 174 -19.19 -9.11 -4.39
N LEU A 175 -18.46 -8.43 -3.52
CA LEU A 175 -19.00 -7.92 -2.24
C LEU A 175 -20.12 -6.90 -2.48
N ALA A 176 -19.96 -5.99 -3.41
CA ALA A 176 -20.99 -5.02 -3.78
C ALA A 176 -22.28 -5.72 -4.28
N ALA A 177 -22.13 -6.75 -5.12
CA ALA A 177 -23.27 -7.56 -5.59
C ALA A 177 -24.00 -8.28 -4.45
N ILE A 178 -23.26 -8.82 -3.49
CA ILE A 178 -23.82 -9.51 -2.31
C ILE A 178 -24.52 -8.51 -1.38
N ALA A 179 -23.95 -7.33 -1.16
CA ALA A 179 -24.57 -6.27 -0.37
C ALA A 179 -25.88 -5.79 -1.01
N ALA A 180 -25.93 -5.67 -2.35
CA ALA A 180 -27.16 -5.33 -3.09
C ALA A 180 -28.25 -6.40 -2.94
N GLU A 181 -27.91 -7.68 -2.65
CA GLU A 181 -28.86 -8.74 -2.28
C GLU A 181 -29.36 -8.61 -0.82
N GLY A 182 -28.95 -7.58 -0.08
CA GLY A 182 -29.36 -7.29 1.30
C GLY A 182 -28.51 -7.90 2.39
N VAL A 183 -27.34 -8.46 2.08
CA VAL A 183 -26.38 -8.96 3.06
C VAL A 183 -25.60 -7.78 3.64
N THR A 184 -25.56 -7.65 4.97
CA THR A 184 -24.70 -6.66 5.63
C THR A 184 -23.27 -7.17 5.68
N ILE A 185 -22.32 -6.37 5.26
CA ILE A 185 -20.90 -6.75 5.18
C ILE A 185 -20.08 -5.87 6.14
N VAL A 186 -19.28 -6.49 6.98
CA VAL A 186 -18.32 -5.79 7.86
C VAL A 186 -16.93 -6.25 7.49
N VAL A 187 -16.05 -5.29 7.14
CA VAL A 187 -14.68 -5.55 6.72
C VAL A 187 -13.73 -4.94 7.73
N ALA A 188 -12.83 -5.73 8.31
CA ALA A 188 -11.67 -5.23 9.03
C ALA A 188 -10.48 -5.18 8.08
N THR A 189 -9.85 -4.02 7.93
CA THR A 189 -8.69 -3.87 7.05
C THR A 189 -7.74 -2.76 7.54
N PRO A 190 -6.42 -2.91 7.36
CA PRO A 190 -5.48 -1.80 7.51
C PRO A 190 -5.34 -0.98 6.22
N TYR A 191 -6.01 -1.35 5.12
CA TYR A 191 -5.85 -0.71 3.81
C TYR A 191 -6.91 0.36 3.57
N LEU A 192 -6.44 1.57 3.26
CA LEU A 192 -7.32 2.73 3.10
C LEU A 192 -8.03 2.74 1.75
N ASP A 193 -7.43 2.19 0.71
CA ASP A 193 -8.04 1.96 -0.61
C ASP A 193 -9.26 1.03 -0.53
N GLU A 194 -9.22 0.03 0.36
CA GLU A 194 -10.37 -0.83 0.63
C GLU A 194 -11.47 -0.08 1.42
N ALA A 195 -11.05 0.76 2.37
CA ALA A 195 -11.96 1.59 3.13
C ALA A 195 -12.79 2.53 2.23
N GLU A 196 -12.20 3.02 1.15
CA GLU A 196 -12.89 3.88 0.17
C GLU A 196 -14.03 3.18 -0.58
N ARG A 197 -14.12 1.85 -0.50
CA ARG A 197 -15.22 1.04 -1.07
C ARG A 197 -16.36 0.77 -0.09
N CYS A 198 -16.21 1.20 1.18
CA CYS A 198 -17.23 1.05 2.21
C CYS A 198 -18.21 2.23 2.20
N ASN A 199 -19.47 1.98 2.59
CA ASN A 199 -20.46 3.03 2.74
C ASN A 199 -20.17 3.93 3.94
N ARG A 200 -19.75 3.31 5.07
CA ARG A 200 -19.30 3.98 6.30
C ARG A 200 -18.10 3.24 6.85
N ILE A 201 -17.27 3.96 7.56
CA ILE A 201 -16.09 3.40 8.22
C ILE A 201 -15.97 3.88 9.66
N ALA A 202 -15.33 3.07 10.49
CA ALA A 202 -14.85 3.45 11.82
C ALA A 202 -13.33 3.38 11.83
N LEU A 203 -12.68 4.46 12.28
CA LEU A 203 -11.24 4.50 12.52
C LEU A 203 -10.95 4.01 13.92
N MET A 204 -10.23 2.90 14.05
CA MET A 204 -9.90 2.25 15.32
C MET A 204 -8.41 2.37 15.62
N HIS A 205 -8.07 2.84 16.82
CA HIS A 205 -6.71 2.99 17.29
C HIS A 205 -6.61 2.58 18.76
N GLU A 206 -5.59 1.79 19.11
CA GLU A 206 -5.31 1.30 20.47
C GLU A 206 -6.54 0.79 21.25
N GLY A 207 -7.45 0.11 20.59
CA GLY A 207 -8.66 -0.45 21.20
C GLY A 207 -9.85 0.49 21.29
N GLU A 208 -9.73 1.72 20.78
CA GLU A 208 -10.77 2.76 20.80
C GLU A 208 -11.22 3.15 19.40
N ILE A 209 -12.50 3.53 19.24
CA ILE A 209 -13.00 4.13 17.99
C ILE A 209 -12.79 5.63 18.07
N GLN A 210 -11.96 6.14 17.17
CA GLN A 210 -11.63 7.56 17.11
C GLN A 210 -12.68 8.37 16.33
N GLN A 211 -13.23 7.80 15.29
CA GLN A 211 -14.21 8.45 14.44
C GLN A 211 -15.03 7.44 13.64
N VAL A 212 -16.31 7.76 13.38
CA VAL A 212 -17.22 6.97 12.52
C VAL A 212 -17.94 7.90 11.55
N GLY A 213 -18.05 7.52 10.29
CA GLY A 213 -18.78 8.30 9.30
C GLY A 213 -18.63 7.77 7.87
N THR A 214 -19.25 8.47 6.91
CA THR A 214 -18.98 8.30 5.49
C THR A 214 -17.61 8.92 5.15
N LEU A 215 -17.03 8.54 4.02
CA LEU A 215 -15.76 9.12 3.57
C LEU A 215 -15.81 10.65 3.45
N ALA A 216 -16.91 11.19 2.94
CA ALA A 216 -17.12 12.63 2.86
C ALA A 216 -17.10 13.27 4.25
N GLN A 217 -17.89 12.74 5.20
CA GLN A 217 -17.94 13.26 6.57
C GLN A 217 -16.56 13.22 7.25
N LEU A 218 -15.78 12.15 7.03
CA LEU A 218 -14.44 12.03 7.63
C LEU A 218 -13.46 13.04 7.03
N ARG A 219 -13.47 13.24 5.70
CA ARG A 219 -12.64 14.24 5.02
C ARG A 219 -13.02 15.66 5.43
N ASP A 220 -14.31 15.97 5.43
CA ASP A 220 -14.82 17.29 5.82
C ASP A 220 -14.53 17.64 7.28
N SER A 221 -14.51 16.62 8.17
CA SER A 221 -14.21 16.80 9.60
C SER A 221 -12.79 17.29 9.88
N LEU A 222 -11.86 17.14 8.93
CA LEU A 222 -10.52 17.71 9.07
C LEU A 222 -10.51 19.24 8.97
N GLY A 223 -11.45 19.83 8.22
CA GLY A 223 -11.42 21.25 7.90
C GLY A 223 -10.15 21.66 7.13
N LEU A 224 -9.55 20.75 6.39
CA LEU A 224 -8.30 20.94 5.66
C LEU A 224 -8.51 20.69 4.16
N GLN A 225 -7.62 21.26 3.36
CA GLN A 225 -7.54 21.07 1.92
C GLN A 225 -6.14 20.57 1.56
N ARG A 226 -5.98 20.00 0.36
CA ARG A 226 -4.70 19.49 -0.12
C ARG A 226 -4.29 20.21 -1.40
N LEU A 227 -3.02 20.63 -1.46
CA LEU A 227 -2.38 21.10 -2.68
C LEU A 227 -1.44 20.04 -3.23
N GLU A 228 -1.61 19.68 -4.48
CA GLU A 228 -0.63 18.89 -5.24
C GLU A 228 0.26 19.85 -6.02
N VAL A 229 1.57 19.85 -5.72
CA VAL A 229 2.54 20.77 -6.32
C VAL A 229 3.58 19.98 -7.10
N ARG A 230 3.76 20.30 -8.38
CA ARG A 230 4.74 19.68 -9.26
C ARG A 230 5.91 20.61 -9.53
N THR A 231 7.12 20.10 -9.31
CA THR A 231 8.40 20.79 -9.53
C THR A 231 9.45 19.81 -10.01
N LYS A 232 10.54 20.33 -10.58
CA LYS A 232 11.69 19.50 -10.96
C LYS A 232 12.55 19.11 -9.76
N ASP A 233 12.64 19.99 -8.76
CA ASP A 233 13.46 19.80 -7.56
C ASP A 233 12.54 19.66 -6.34
N LEU A 234 12.04 18.42 -6.14
CA LEU A 234 11.14 18.08 -5.04
C LEU A 234 11.83 18.21 -3.68
N GLU A 235 13.11 17.86 -3.59
CA GLU A 235 13.85 17.85 -2.33
C GLU A 235 14.05 19.27 -1.79
N THR A 236 14.54 20.18 -2.62
CA THR A 236 14.75 21.59 -2.23
C THR A 236 13.41 22.26 -1.92
N ALA A 237 12.36 21.95 -2.70
CA ALA A 237 11.02 22.49 -2.47
C ALA A 237 10.43 22.00 -1.15
N GLU A 238 10.53 20.70 -0.84
CA GLU A 238 10.05 20.15 0.44
C GLU A 238 10.79 20.76 1.62
N LYS A 239 12.15 20.80 1.60
CA LYS A 239 12.96 21.39 2.65
C LYS A 239 12.56 22.86 2.91
N THR A 240 12.43 23.65 1.84
CA THR A 240 12.06 25.07 1.94
C THR A 240 10.69 25.25 2.58
N LEU A 241 9.70 24.46 2.19
CA LEU A 241 8.35 24.53 2.73
C LEU A 241 8.29 24.07 4.20
N VAL A 242 9.02 23.00 4.56
CA VAL A 242 9.11 22.50 5.93
C VAL A 242 9.81 23.49 6.84
N GLU A 243 10.93 24.10 6.43
CA GLU A 243 11.65 25.13 7.19
C GLU A 243 10.76 26.35 7.43
N THR A 244 10.02 26.78 6.41
CA THR A 244 9.11 27.91 6.52
C THR A 244 7.98 27.63 7.51
N ARG A 245 7.47 26.39 7.56
CA ARG A 245 6.49 25.94 8.57
C ARG A 245 7.05 26.03 10.00
N HIS A 246 8.28 25.57 10.26
CA HIS A 246 8.90 25.59 11.58
C HIS A 246 9.13 26.99 12.13
N VAL A 247 9.47 27.93 11.27
CA VAL A 247 9.61 29.35 11.65
C VAL A 247 8.27 29.91 12.12
N ALA A 248 7.16 29.53 11.50
CA ALA A 248 5.82 29.99 11.87
C ALA A 248 5.30 29.38 13.17
N SER A 249 5.67 28.11 13.48
CA SER A 249 5.20 27.39 14.69
C SER A 249 5.97 27.71 15.97
N GLY A 250 7.03 28.53 15.91
CA GLY A 250 7.81 28.97 17.09
C GLY A 250 8.66 27.86 17.77
N GLN A 251 8.74 26.68 17.19
CA GLN A 251 9.58 25.57 17.65
C GLN A 251 10.96 25.64 16.98
N GLN A 252 11.85 26.38 17.55
CA GLN A 252 13.32 26.40 17.55
C GLN A 252 13.86 27.83 17.50
N ARG A 253 14.01 28.44 18.66
CA ARG A 253 14.98 29.54 18.82
C ARG A 253 16.33 28.92 19.17
N ASN A 254 17.14 28.57 18.17
CA ASN A 254 18.58 28.55 18.33
C ASN A 254 19.10 29.97 18.03
N GLU A 255 19.59 30.62 19.08
CA GLU A 255 20.21 31.95 19.06
C GLU A 255 21.52 31.92 18.26
N ARG A 256 21.49 32.05 16.95
CA ARG A 256 22.64 32.49 16.11
C ARG A 256 22.23 32.67 14.64
N SER A 257 21.28 33.54 14.36
CA SER A 257 21.16 34.25 13.07
C SER A 257 20.02 35.26 13.12
N SER A 258 20.21 36.28 13.94
CA SER A 258 19.41 37.50 13.90
C SER A 258 19.96 38.43 12.83
N GLN A 259 19.47 38.31 11.58
CA GLN A 259 19.37 39.47 10.67
C GLN A 259 18.44 39.12 9.52
N GLN A 260 17.30 39.81 9.48
CA GLN A 260 16.35 39.96 8.35
C GLN A 260 15.53 38.69 7.95
N ALA A 261 14.75 38.12 8.85
CA ALA A 261 13.53 37.41 8.49
C ALA A 261 12.34 38.37 8.64
N THR A 262 11.86 38.92 7.54
CA THR A 262 10.54 39.54 7.49
C THR A 262 9.50 38.47 7.85
N LYS A 263 8.77 38.69 8.95
CA LYS A 263 7.62 37.90 9.38
C LYS A 263 6.62 37.76 8.23
N THR A 264 6.66 36.65 7.58
CA THR A 264 5.53 36.14 6.78
C THR A 264 5.10 34.86 7.47
N ASP A 265 4.12 34.98 8.37
CA ASP A 265 3.57 33.87 9.12
C ASP A 265 2.81 32.96 8.15
N ILE A 266 3.43 31.86 7.69
CA ILE A 266 2.76 30.78 6.95
C ILE A 266 2.04 29.93 8.00
N THR A 267 0.85 30.34 8.38
CA THR A 267 0.02 29.65 9.37
C THR A 267 -0.85 28.54 8.75
N ASP A 268 -0.94 28.49 7.42
CA ASP A 268 -1.90 27.64 6.71
C ASP A 268 -1.35 26.27 6.31
N ILE A 269 -0.02 26.04 6.26
CA ILE A 269 0.59 24.73 5.94
C ILE A 269 0.65 23.85 7.18
N ILE A 270 -0.04 22.69 7.13
CA ILE A 270 -0.11 21.70 8.21
C ILE A 270 0.90 20.59 8.01
N ASP A 271 1.03 20.06 6.80
CA ASP A 271 1.95 18.96 6.46
C ASP A 271 2.48 19.13 5.05
N VAL A 272 3.72 18.67 4.81
CA VAL A 272 4.36 18.62 3.50
C VAL A 272 4.98 17.24 3.34
N GLN A 273 4.69 16.57 2.25
CA GLN A 273 5.20 15.24 1.95
C GLN A 273 5.56 15.12 0.47
N THR A 274 6.73 14.55 0.17
CA THR A 274 7.06 14.13 -1.19
C THR A 274 6.27 12.87 -1.53
N PHE A 275 5.67 12.87 -2.71
CA PHE A 275 4.84 11.78 -3.22
C PHE A 275 5.22 11.54 -4.70
N GLY A 276 6.17 10.63 -4.94
CA GLY A 276 6.63 10.29 -6.27
C GLY A 276 7.17 11.48 -7.07
N ASP A 277 6.35 12.00 -7.98
CA ASP A 277 6.69 13.10 -8.88
C ASP A 277 6.10 14.47 -8.46
N ARG A 278 5.55 14.56 -7.22
CA ARG A 278 4.90 15.77 -6.68
C ARG A 278 5.13 15.94 -5.18
N LEU A 279 4.77 17.13 -4.67
CA LEU A 279 4.58 17.39 -3.25
C LEU A 279 3.07 17.40 -2.93
N ASP A 280 2.69 16.71 -1.89
CA ASP A 280 1.36 16.79 -1.27
C ASP A 280 1.47 17.72 -0.04
N ILE A 281 0.72 18.83 -0.06
CA ILE A 281 0.74 19.84 1.01
C ILE A 281 -0.65 19.91 1.62
N LEU A 282 -0.77 19.59 2.90
CA LEU A 282 -2.02 19.71 3.64
C LEU A 282 -2.13 21.11 4.23
N VAL A 283 -3.23 21.81 3.97
CA VAL A 283 -3.41 23.23 4.26
C VAL A 283 -4.77 23.54 4.87
N LYS A 284 -4.87 24.65 5.61
CA LYS A 284 -6.16 25.13 6.14
C LYS A 284 -7.00 25.84 5.07
N HIS A 285 -6.38 26.70 4.27
CA HIS A 285 -7.04 27.49 3.25
C HIS A 285 -6.23 27.42 1.95
N ALA A 286 -6.77 26.74 0.93
CA ALA A 286 -6.05 26.48 -0.32
C ALA A 286 -5.63 27.77 -1.04
N ASP A 287 -6.53 28.75 -1.20
CA ASP A 287 -6.25 29.98 -1.95
C ASP A 287 -5.06 30.76 -1.36
N ARG A 288 -5.00 30.85 -0.03
CA ARG A 288 -3.90 31.53 0.67
C ARG A 288 -2.60 30.76 0.55
N ALA A 289 -2.66 29.45 0.81
CA ALA A 289 -1.50 28.58 0.75
C ALA A 289 -0.93 28.47 -0.67
N GLU A 290 -1.76 28.43 -1.71
CA GLU A 290 -1.32 28.47 -3.10
C GLU A 290 -0.55 29.76 -3.40
N ALA A 291 -1.10 30.92 -3.02
CA ALA A 291 -0.44 32.20 -3.23
C ALA A 291 0.92 32.26 -2.49
N GLU A 292 1.02 31.67 -1.30
CA GLU A 292 2.26 31.61 -0.54
C GLU A 292 3.27 30.65 -1.14
N VAL A 293 2.86 29.44 -1.56
CA VAL A 293 3.72 28.49 -2.27
C VAL A 293 4.31 29.12 -3.51
N ARG A 294 3.49 29.81 -4.34
CA ARG A 294 3.96 30.53 -5.52
C ARG A 294 5.01 31.60 -5.19
N LYS A 295 4.83 32.35 -4.09
CA LYS A 295 5.80 33.37 -3.63
C LYS A 295 7.10 32.74 -3.16
N ILE A 296 7.04 31.63 -2.42
CA ILE A 296 8.23 30.91 -1.94
C ILE A 296 9.02 30.37 -3.14
N PHE A 297 8.35 29.71 -4.08
CA PHE A 297 8.98 29.15 -5.27
C PHE A 297 9.66 30.24 -6.11
N ALA A 298 8.96 31.38 -6.32
CA ALA A 298 9.54 32.53 -7.02
C ALA A 298 10.77 33.12 -6.30
N ARG A 299 10.71 33.25 -4.95
CA ARG A 299 11.85 33.75 -4.14
C ARG A 299 13.06 32.84 -4.18
N GLN A 300 12.83 31.53 -4.12
CA GLN A 300 13.90 30.51 -4.15
C GLN A 300 14.30 30.09 -5.56
N LYS A 301 13.71 30.69 -6.60
CA LYS A 301 13.93 30.36 -8.01
C LYS A 301 13.66 28.87 -8.32
N LEU A 302 12.70 28.29 -7.62
CA LEU A 302 12.24 26.92 -7.88
C LEU A 302 11.27 26.91 -9.06
N ASP A 303 11.39 25.88 -9.92
CA ASP A 303 10.50 25.69 -11.06
C ASP A 303 9.16 25.15 -10.60
N LEU A 304 8.09 25.90 -10.79
CA LEU A 304 6.71 25.49 -10.48
C LEU A 304 6.03 25.08 -11.78
N LYS A 305 5.86 23.77 -11.98
CA LYS A 305 5.20 23.26 -13.18
C LYS A 305 3.67 23.34 -13.08
N ASP A 306 3.13 22.91 -11.95
CA ASP A 306 1.68 22.82 -11.74
C ASP A 306 1.36 22.89 -10.25
N ILE A 307 0.16 23.38 -9.92
CA ILE A 307 -0.41 23.38 -8.58
C ILE A 307 -1.92 23.16 -8.68
N GLN A 308 -2.42 22.16 -7.98
CA GLN A 308 -3.83 21.77 -8.01
C GLN A 308 -4.39 21.64 -6.60
N VAL A 309 -5.60 22.17 -6.40
CA VAL A 309 -6.35 21.98 -5.15
C VAL A 309 -7.16 20.69 -5.25
N THR A 310 -6.97 19.82 -4.28
CA THR A 310 -7.63 18.51 -4.22
C THR A 310 -8.21 18.24 -2.83
N ALA A 311 -9.10 17.27 -2.71
CA ALA A 311 -9.60 16.83 -1.41
C ALA A 311 -8.51 16.06 -0.62
N PRO A 312 -8.49 16.14 0.72
CA PRO A 312 -7.64 15.29 1.54
C PRO A 312 -7.91 13.82 1.27
N THR A 313 -6.88 13.00 1.31
CA THR A 313 -7.02 11.53 1.24
C THR A 313 -7.49 10.98 2.59
N LEU A 314 -7.95 9.73 2.59
CA LEU A 314 -8.27 9.05 3.85
C LEU A 314 -7.00 8.83 4.71
N GLU A 315 -5.82 8.71 4.08
CA GLU A 315 -4.54 8.69 4.80
C GLU A 315 -4.29 10.00 5.55
N ASN A 316 -4.58 11.15 4.92
CA ASN A 316 -4.46 12.44 5.60
C ASN A 316 -5.38 12.51 6.84
N VAL A 317 -6.62 11.97 6.74
CA VAL A 317 -7.54 11.88 7.89
C VAL A 317 -6.92 11.04 8.99
N PHE A 318 -6.51 9.82 8.67
CA PHE A 318 -5.98 8.86 9.63
C PHE A 318 -4.72 9.39 10.33
N VAL A 319 -3.74 9.86 9.57
CA VAL A 319 -2.47 10.37 10.12
C VAL A 319 -2.68 11.63 10.94
N THR A 320 -3.55 12.56 10.51
CA THR A 320 -3.80 13.79 11.26
C THR A 320 -4.45 13.47 12.61
N ARG A 321 -5.40 12.54 12.67
CA ARG A 321 -6.02 12.12 13.93
C ARG A 321 -5.02 11.47 14.88
N LEU A 322 -4.12 10.62 14.37
CA LEU A 322 -3.07 10.01 15.20
C LEU A 322 -2.09 11.04 15.75
N ARG A 323 -1.73 12.08 14.96
CA ARG A 323 -0.91 13.20 15.44
C ARG A 323 -1.57 13.97 16.57
N GLU A 324 -2.88 14.21 16.48
CA GLU A 324 -3.65 14.85 17.55
C GLU A 324 -3.63 14.06 18.85
N LEU A 325 -3.47 12.73 18.77
CA LEU A 325 -3.33 11.83 19.92
C LEU A 325 -1.89 11.73 20.46
N GLY A 326 -0.92 12.36 19.77
CA GLY A 326 0.48 12.34 20.18
C GLY A 326 1.28 11.12 19.67
N ASP A 327 0.73 10.34 18.76
CA ASP A 327 1.31 9.07 18.28
C ASP A 327 2.16 9.23 17.01
N GLU A 328 2.77 10.38 16.77
CA GLU A 328 3.73 10.52 15.66
C GLU A 328 5.12 10.07 16.13
N PRO A 329 5.63 8.90 15.67
CA PRO A 329 6.99 8.49 16.00
C PRO A 329 8.01 9.42 15.36
N GLU A 330 9.02 9.82 16.14
CA GLU A 330 10.12 10.62 15.64
C GLU A 330 10.90 9.89 14.54
N SER A 331 11.26 10.63 13.48
CA SER A 331 12.17 10.11 12.45
C SER A 331 13.59 10.04 13.02
N ILE A 332 14.16 8.84 13.08
CA ILE A 332 15.53 8.62 13.54
C ILE A 332 16.45 8.53 12.31
N PRO A 333 17.34 9.52 12.10
CA PRO A 333 18.24 9.52 10.95
C PRO A 333 19.14 8.28 10.92
N PHE A 334 19.40 7.74 9.71
CA PHE A 334 20.28 6.60 9.53
C PHE A 334 21.73 6.97 9.89
N PRO A 335 22.42 6.21 10.76
CA PRO A 335 23.81 6.47 11.16
C PRO A 335 24.78 6.11 10.03
N ARG A 336 25.17 7.08 9.23
CA ARG A 336 26.19 6.90 8.20
C ARG A 336 27.59 6.92 8.75
N LEU A 337 28.48 6.13 8.15
CA LEU A 337 29.89 6.23 8.41
C LEU A 337 30.36 7.60 7.87
N LYS A 338 30.70 8.54 8.75
CA LYS A 338 31.43 9.75 8.32
C LYS A 338 32.69 9.27 7.63
N SER A 339 32.87 9.60 6.35
CA SER A 339 34.16 9.51 5.68
C SER A 339 35.15 10.29 6.55
N GLY A 340 36.14 9.59 7.16
CA GLY A 340 37.04 10.19 8.12
C GLY A 340 37.81 11.33 7.47
N GLY A 341 37.49 12.55 7.86
CA GLY A 341 38.33 13.72 7.60
C GLY A 341 39.68 13.48 8.26
N ALA A 342 40.70 13.40 7.43
CA ALA A 342 42.09 13.41 7.86
C ALA A 342 42.41 14.78 8.46
N GLU A 343 42.14 14.98 9.76
CA GLU A 343 42.77 16.08 10.53
C GLU A 343 44.20 15.73 10.87
N GLY A 344 45.07 16.61 10.42
CA GLY A 344 46.49 16.70 10.42
C GLY A 344 47.27 16.06 11.54
N ARG A 345 48.30 15.27 11.17
CA ARG A 345 49.58 15.23 11.84
C ARG A 345 50.56 16.05 11.04
N ARG A 346 50.85 17.28 11.49
CA ARG A 346 52.04 18.04 11.12
C ARG A 346 53.27 17.38 11.77
N GLY A 347 54.30 17.14 10.96
CA GLY A 347 55.62 16.75 11.43
C GLY A 347 56.54 16.32 10.31
N GLY A 348 57.33 17.27 9.75
CA GLY A 348 58.73 17.13 9.40
C GLY A 348 59.13 16.40 8.12
N GLY A 349 59.50 17.18 7.07
CA GLY A 349 60.72 17.09 6.33
C GLY A 349 60.92 15.95 5.29
N ALA A 350 60.95 16.29 4.04
CA ALA A 350 62.03 16.17 3.05
C ALA A 350 61.52 16.04 1.59
N GLU A 351 62.27 16.68 0.74
CA GLU A 351 62.07 16.91 -0.68
C GLU A 351 61.95 15.68 -1.57
N GLY A 352 61.17 15.86 -2.66
CA GLY A 352 61.52 15.36 -4.00
C GLY A 352 60.85 14.07 -4.41
N LEU A 353 59.83 14.18 -5.27
CA LEU A 353 59.76 13.59 -6.63
C LEU A 353 58.36 13.73 -7.20
N ARG A 354 58.31 14.40 -8.35
CA ARG A 354 57.07 14.55 -9.13
C ARG A 354 56.70 13.22 -9.77
N SER A 355 55.50 12.72 -9.46
CA SER A 355 54.75 11.84 -10.35
C SER A 355 53.25 12.04 -10.16
N ARG A 356 52.53 12.04 -11.24
CA ARG A 356 51.10 12.25 -11.39
C ARG A 356 50.32 11.46 -10.35
N GLY A 357 49.64 12.15 -9.43
CA GLY A 357 48.70 11.58 -8.48
C GLY A 357 47.30 11.79 -9.02
N GLU A 358 46.60 10.70 -9.24
CA GLU A 358 45.16 10.68 -9.31
C GLU A 358 44.60 11.00 -7.90
N ASN A 359 43.87 12.11 -7.84
CA ASN A 359 43.09 12.48 -6.67
C ASN A 359 41.91 11.52 -6.54
N THR A 360 42.02 10.55 -5.67
CA THR A 360 40.85 9.82 -5.11
C THR A 360 40.33 10.55 -3.88
N ASP A 361 39.78 11.73 -4.07
CA ASP A 361 38.84 12.31 -3.12
C ASP A 361 37.50 11.56 -3.29
N ASN A 362 37.32 10.53 -2.49
CA ASN A 362 36.02 9.91 -2.27
C ASN A 362 35.16 10.81 -1.33
N GLN A 363 34.90 12.02 -1.74
CA GLN A 363 33.64 12.66 -1.49
C GLN A 363 32.66 11.94 -2.45
N LEU A 364 31.65 11.27 -1.90
CA LEU A 364 30.38 11.12 -2.57
C LEU A 364 29.82 12.54 -2.75
N SER A 365 30.46 13.30 -3.65
CA SER A 365 29.88 14.48 -4.27
C SER A 365 28.56 14.02 -4.84
N ILE A 366 27.49 14.75 -4.54
CA ILE A 366 26.18 14.71 -5.17
C ILE A 366 26.36 14.11 -6.56
N ALA A 367 26.19 12.77 -6.62
CA ALA A 367 26.45 12.02 -7.85
C ALA A 367 25.49 12.59 -8.87
N ASN A 368 25.97 12.90 -10.03
CA ASN A 368 25.13 13.25 -11.17
C ASN A 368 24.06 12.18 -11.27
N TYR A 369 22.79 12.51 -10.93
CA TYR A 369 21.61 11.65 -11.06
C TYR A 369 21.38 11.12 -12.50
N GLN A 370 22.38 11.21 -13.34
CA GLN A 370 22.34 10.74 -14.74
C GLN A 370 22.94 9.35 -14.92
N ASP A 371 23.69 8.82 -13.94
CA ASP A 371 24.31 7.51 -14.06
C ASP A 371 23.34 6.38 -13.77
N ILE A 372 23.27 5.40 -14.68
CA ILE A 372 22.41 4.23 -14.56
C ILE A 372 23.03 3.26 -13.55
N ALA A 373 22.29 2.97 -12.48
CA ALA A 373 22.68 2.00 -11.46
C ALA A 373 22.26 0.57 -11.82
N ILE A 374 21.10 0.42 -12.44
CA ILE A 374 20.54 -0.86 -12.88
C ILE A 374 20.12 -0.72 -14.33
N ALA A 375 20.62 -1.59 -15.20
CA ALA A 375 20.11 -1.74 -16.56
C ALA A 375 19.85 -3.22 -16.87
N ALA A 376 18.73 -3.49 -17.51
CA ALA A 376 18.39 -4.78 -18.08
C ALA A 376 17.91 -4.57 -19.50
N ASN A 377 18.49 -5.31 -20.45
CA ASN A 377 18.14 -5.20 -21.87
C ASN A 377 17.68 -6.57 -22.37
N SER A 378 16.47 -6.61 -22.95
CA SER A 378 15.83 -7.79 -23.53
C SER A 378 15.85 -8.99 -22.58
N LEU A 379 15.58 -8.73 -21.28
CA LEU A 379 15.67 -9.73 -20.23
C LEU A 379 14.60 -10.81 -20.42
N ARG A 380 15.04 -12.08 -20.45
CA ARG A 380 14.15 -13.21 -20.64
C ARG A 380 14.41 -14.32 -19.63
N LYS A 381 13.34 -14.98 -19.16
CA LYS A 381 13.41 -16.16 -18.31
C LYS A 381 12.35 -17.20 -18.65
N ASP A 382 12.85 -18.37 -19.02
CA ASP A 382 12.03 -19.55 -19.32
C ASP A 382 12.20 -20.62 -18.21
N PHE A 383 11.11 -21.26 -17.85
CA PHE A 383 11.05 -22.45 -17.00
C PHE A 383 10.40 -23.58 -17.81
N GLY A 384 11.20 -24.39 -18.50
CA GLY A 384 10.67 -25.33 -19.50
C GLY A 384 9.89 -24.59 -20.60
N ASN A 385 8.63 -24.94 -20.79
CA ASN A 385 7.76 -24.28 -21.77
C ASN A 385 7.09 -22.99 -21.26
N PHE A 386 7.28 -22.65 -19.99
CA PHE A 386 6.68 -21.44 -19.41
C PHE A 386 7.66 -20.26 -19.43
N GLN A 387 7.27 -19.20 -20.09
CA GLN A 387 8.03 -17.97 -20.21
C GLN A 387 7.59 -16.99 -19.12
N ALA A 388 8.38 -16.90 -18.04
CA ALA A 388 8.05 -16.06 -16.87
C ALA A 388 8.42 -14.60 -17.05
N VAL A 389 9.44 -14.29 -17.85
CA VAL A 389 9.86 -12.94 -18.23
C VAL A 389 10.15 -12.93 -19.71
N LYS A 390 9.57 -11.98 -20.42
CA LYS A 390 9.59 -11.89 -21.88
C LYS A 390 10.11 -10.52 -22.30
N ASN A 391 11.38 -10.48 -22.69
CA ASN A 391 11.97 -9.31 -23.33
C ASN A 391 11.78 -7.99 -22.56
N VAL A 392 12.12 -8.00 -21.26
CA VAL A 392 11.95 -6.84 -20.38
C VAL A 392 13.16 -5.92 -20.47
N ASP A 393 12.90 -4.64 -20.77
CA ASP A 393 13.88 -3.55 -20.73
C ASP A 393 13.59 -2.66 -19.53
N LEU A 394 14.64 -2.35 -18.75
CA LEU A 394 14.54 -1.60 -17.50
C LEU A 394 15.83 -0.80 -17.26
N GLU A 395 15.68 0.48 -16.91
CA GLU A 395 16.77 1.34 -16.46
C GLU A 395 16.37 2.08 -15.19
N ILE A 396 17.25 2.05 -14.18
CA ILE A 396 17.06 2.77 -12.91
C ILE A 396 18.34 3.55 -12.60
N ARG A 397 18.19 4.82 -12.25
CA ARG A 397 19.28 5.72 -11.94
C ARG A 397 19.62 5.71 -10.46
N TYR A 398 20.81 6.13 -10.11
CA TYR A 398 21.15 6.40 -8.72
C TYR A 398 20.21 7.46 -8.14
N GLY A 399 19.71 7.23 -6.91
CA GLY A 399 18.77 8.12 -6.26
C GLY A 399 17.32 7.99 -6.73
N GLU A 400 17.03 7.10 -7.68
CA GLU A 400 15.68 6.86 -8.20
C GLU A 400 14.99 5.73 -7.45
N ILE A 401 13.71 5.92 -7.14
CA ILE A 401 12.80 4.87 -6.68
C ILE A 401 11.95 4.44 -7.88
N TYR A 402 12.13 3.19 -8.31
CA TYR A 402 11.39 2.62 -9.43
C TYR A 402 10.41 1.54 -8.92
N GLY A 403 9.13 1.70 -9.26
CA GLY A 403 8.07 0.75 -8.92
C GLY A 403 7.88 -0.30 -10.02
N LEU A 404 7.95 -1.59 -9.71
CA LEU A 404 7.61 -2.66 -10.64
C LEU A 404 6.27 -3.27 -10.24
N LEU A 405 5.23 -2.98 -11.00
CA LEU A 405 3.85 -3.35 -10.72
C LEU A 405 3.35 -4.46 -11.66
N GLY A 406 2.28 -5.13 -11.25
CA GLY A 406 1.64 -6.17 -12.05
C GLY A 406 0.85 -7.14 -11.19
N ALA A 407 -0.03 -7.92 -11.81
CA ALA A 407 -0.77 -8.98 -11.15
C ALA A 407 0.15 -10.08 -10.58
N ASN A 408 -0.39 -10.90 -9.70
CA ASN A 408 0.33 -12.08 -9.21
C ASN A 408 0.65 -13.02 -10.37
N GLY A 409 1.91 -13.46 -10.47
CA GLY A 409 2.38 -14.26 -11.60
C GLY A 409 2.82 -13.47 -12.83
N ALA A 410 2.77 -12.13 -12.82
CA ALA A 410 3.23 -11.29 -13.94
C ALA A 410 4.74 -11.31 -14.19
N GLY A 411 5.55 -11.94 -13.31
CA GLY A 411 7.01 -12.04 -13.48
C GLY A 411 7.84 -11.14 -12.57
N LYS A 412 7.25 -10.27 -11.74
CA LYS A 412 7.94 -9.29 -10.88
C LYS A 412 9.03 -9.89 -10.01
N THR A 413 8.69 -10.85 -9.15
CA THR A 413 9.65 -11.53 -8.25
C THR A 413 10.72 -12.29 -9.04
N THR A 414 10.38 -12.83 -10.23
CA THR A 414 11.36 -13.48 -11.11
C THR A 414 12.36 -12.47 -11.63
N THR A 415 11.89 -11.31 -12.09
CA THR A 415 12.73 -10.19 -12.55
C THR A 415 13.67 -9.71 -11.45
N ILE A 416 13.16 -9.43 -10.24
CA ILE A 416 14.02 -9.05 -9.10
C ILE A 416 15.08 -10.12 -8.81
N LYS A 417 14.72 -11.39 -8.74
CA LYS A 417 15.68 -12.48 -8.46
C LYS A 417 16.78 -12.58 -9.51
N ILE A 418 16.46 -12.27 -10.77
CA ILE A 418 17.46 -12.22 -11.82
C ILE A 418 18.38 -11.01 -11.60
N LEU A 419 17.83 -9.83 -11.37
CA LEU A 419 18.58 -8.61 -11.10
C LEU A 419 19.46 -8.73 -9.85
N CYS A 420 19.01 -9.39 -8.79
CA CYS A 420 19.84 -9.66 -7.61
C CYS A 420 20.91 -10.75 -7.80
N GLY A 421 21.04 -11.33 -8.99
CA GLY A 421 21.95 -12.45 -9.26
C GLY A 421 21.57 -13.78 -8.58
N LEU A 422 20.35 -13.90 -8.06
CA LEU A 422 19.84 -15.12 -7.43
C LEU A 422 19.34 -16.14 -8.46
N LEU A 423 18.97 -15.66 -9.64
CA LEU A 423 18.46 -16.49 -10.74
C LEU A 423 19.16 -16.07 -12.04
N GLU A 424 19.60 -17.02 -12.85
CA GLU A 424 20.18 -16.72 -14.16
C GLU A 424 19.09 -16.43 -15.18
N PRO A 425 19.26 -15.36 -16.02
CA PRO A 425 18.40 -15.17 -17.17
C PRO A 425 18.59 -16.26 -18.21
N THR A 426 17.57 -16.51 -19.03
CA THR A 426 17.70 -17.38 -20.21
C THR A 426 18.34 -16.63 -21.38
N ALA A 427 18.06 -15.33 -21.49
CA ALA A 427 18.65 -14.42 -22.47
C ALA A 427 18.57 -12.97 -21.95
N GLY A 428 19.24 -12.05 -22.66
CA GLY A 428 19.34 -10.64 -22.31
C GLY A 428 20.63 -10.32 -21.55
N SER A 429 20.83 -9.02 -21.26
CA SER A 429 22.00 -8.53 -20.53
C SER A 429 21.58 -7.70 -19.33
N ILE A 430 22.44 -7.66 -18.31
CA ILE A 430 22.22 -6.93 -17.06
C ILE A 430 23.49 -6.16 -16.73
N SER A 431 23.31 -4.93 -16.25
CA SER A 431 24.38 -4.14 -15.63
C SER A 431 23.90 -3.69 -14.25
N LEU A 432 24.71 -3.89 -13.21
CA LEU A 432 24.46 -3.47 -11.83
C LEU A 432 25.67 -2.69 -11.32
N ALA A 433 25.45 -1.43 -10.97
CA ALA A 433 26.50 -0.52 -10.51
C ALA A 433 27.73 -0.52 -11.44
N GLY A 434 27.48 -0.56 -12.76
CA GLY A 434 28.51 -0.60 -13.80
C GLY A 434 29.09 -1.99 -14.11
N GLU A 435 28.78 -3.02 -13.31
CA GLU A 435 29.24 -4.39 -13.50
C GLU A 435 28.30 -5.17 -14.42
N THR A 436 28.85 -5.74 -15.50
CA THR A 436 28.10 -6.56 -16.48
C THR A 436 28.45 -8.03 -16.38
N ASN A 437 29.64 -8.34 -15.84
CA ASN A 437 30.15 -9.68 -15.68
C ASN A 437 30.21 -10.05 -14.21
N ASN A 438 30.06 -11.35 -13.90
CA ASN A 438 30.19 -11.86 -12.52
C ASN A 438 29.23 -11.24 -11.50
N LEU A 439 27.94 -11.06 -11.89
CA LEU A 439 26.89 -10.49 -11.05
C LEU A 439 26.66 -11.26 -9.72
N ARG A 440 27.33 -12.40 -9.52
CA ARG A 440 27.31 -13.22 -8.29
C ARG A 440 28.52 -13.02 -7.40
N SER A 441 29.43 -12.09 -7.74
CA SER A 441 30.62 -11.80 -6.93
C SER A 441 30.25 -11.39 -5.51
N GLY A 442 31.08 -11.76 -4.53
CA GLY A 442 30.90 -11.34 -3.15
C GLY A 442 31.05 -9.83 -2.97
N GLU A 443 31.80 -9.18 -3.87
CA GLU A 443 31.99 -7.72 -3.89
C GLU A 443 30.70 -7.01 -4.29
N LEU A 444 30.10 -7.39 -5.42
CA LEU A 444 28.84 -6.81 -5.88
C LEU A 444 27.70 -7.06 -4.87
N ARG A 445 27.64 -8.25 -4.26
CA ARG A 445 26.63 -8.54 -3.23
C ARG A 445 26.70 -7.62 -2.01
N ARG A 446 27.88 -7.10 -1.66
CA ARG A 446 28.02 -6.11 -0.58
C ARG A 446 27.54 -4.72 -0.96
N ARG A 447 27.37 -4.44 -2.26
CA ARG A 447 26.84 -3.17 -2.80
C ARG A 447 25.32 -3.22 -2.99
N ILE A 448 24.72 -4.42 -2.81
CA ILE A 448 23.29 -4.68 -3.04
C ILE A 448 22.60 -5.07 -1.74
N GLY A 449 21.49 -4.41 -1.42
CA GLY A 449 20.54 -4.82 -0.41
C GLY A 449 19.34 -5.54 -1.04
N TYR A 450 18.86 -6.60 -0.40
CA TYR A 450 17.67 -7.31 -0.87
C TYR A 450 16.75 -7.69 0.29
N MET A 451 15.51 -7.27 0.16
CA MET A 451 14.42 -7.67 1.05
C MET A 451 13.41 -8.48 0.24
N SER A 452 13.25 -9.76 0.52
CA SER A 452 12.33 -10.64 -0.18
C SER A 452 10.92 -10.60 0.41
N GLN A 453 9.92 -10.93 -0.40
CA GLN A 453 8.51 -11.03 0.00
C GLN A 453 8.27 -11.98 1.19
N LYS A 454 8.97 -13.14 1.20
CA LYS A 454 8.98 -14.02 2.36
C LYS A 454 10.11 -13.59 3.28
N PHE A 455 9.85 -13.50 4.58
CA PHE A 455 10.87 -13.11 5.54
C PHE A 455 12.13 -13.95 5.40
N THR A 456 13.27 -13.28 5.23
CA THR A 456 14.59 -13.92 5.24
C THR A 456 15.12 -14.08 6.66
N LEU A 457 14.41 -13.55 7.65
CA LEU A 457 14.80 -13.67 9.07
C LEU A 457 14.63 -15.11 9.56
N TYR A 458 15.56 -15.53 10.40
CA TYR A 458 15.50 -16.83 11.04
C TYR A 458 14.57 -16.75 12.26
N ASP A 459 13.43 -17.43 12.19
CA ASP A 459 12.39 -17.38 13.22
C ASP A 459 12.86 -17.89 14.59
N ASP A 460 13.82 -18.81 14.63
CA ASP A 460 14.42 -19.40 15.82
C ASP A 460 15.54 -18.56 16.44
N LEU A 461 15.97 -17.49 15.79
CA LEU A 461 16.96 -16.55 16.30
C LEU A 461 16.27 -15.33 16.91
N SER A 462 16.95 -14.72 17.90
CA SER A 462 16.50 -13.43 18.42
C SER A 462 16.67 -12.31 17.39
N ILE A 463 16.02 -11.17 17.63
CA ILE A 463 16.18 -9.98 16.80
C ILE A 463 17.65 -9.60 16.68
N LEU A 464 18.35 -9.53 17.82
CA LEU A 464 19.78 -9.18 17.86
C LEU A 464 20.62 -10.18 17.06
N GLN A 465 20.41 -11.49 17.25
CA GLN A 465 21.14 -12.53 16.54
C GLN A 465 20.92 -12.47 15.01
N ASN A 466 19.70 -12.18 14.57
CA ASN A 466 19.41 -11.96 13.13
C ASN A 466 20.20 -10.75 12.60
N LEU A 467 20.18 -9.61 13.31
CA LEU A 467 20.88 -8.40 12.88
C LEU A 467 22.40 -8.61 12.86
N GLU A 468 22.98 -9.29 13.87
CA GLU A 468 24.41 -9.65 13.90
C GLU A 468 24.78 -10.59 12.75
N PHE A 469 23.94 -11.57 12.44
CA PHE A 469 24.14 -12.48 11.31
C PHE A 469 24.22 -11.69 9.98
N TYR A 470 23.28 -10.79 9.73
CA TYR A 470 23.29 -9.97 8.52
C TYR A 470 24.44 -8.96 8.48
N CYS A 471 24.86 -8.41 9.61
CA CYS A 471 26.11 -7.64 9.69
C CYS A 471 27.31 -8.46 9.22
N GLY A 472 27.36 -9.75 9.55
CA GLY A 472 28.39 -10.67 9.08
C GLY A 472 28.30 -10.93 7.58
N VAL A 473 27.11 -11.28 7.07
CA VAL A 473 26.85 -11.59 5.65
C VAL A 473 27.24 -10.42 4.74
N TYR A 474 26.83 -9.21 5.10
CA TYR A 474 27.09 -8.02 4.29
C TYR A 474 28.45 -7.35 4.61
N GLY A 475 29.22 -7.89 5.54
CA GLY A 475 30.56 -7.39 5.86
C GLY A 475 30.57 -6.02 6.56
N VAL A 476 29.55 -5.71 7.37
CA VAL A 476 29.48 -4.46 8.13
C VAL A 476 30.70 -4.38 9.07
N PRO A 477 31.48 -3.28 9.03
CA PRO A 477 32.68 -3.13 9.87
C PRO A 477 32.35 -3.26 11.36
N ALA A 478 33.15 -4.01 12.11
CA ALA A 478 32.92 -4.28 13.55
C ALA A 478 32.66 -3.01 14.38
N ARG A 479 33.40 -1.91 14.07
CA ARG A 479 33.29 -0.61 14.74
C ARG A 479 31.91 0.06 14.59
N SER A 480 31.17 -0.24 13.54
CA SER A 480 29.87 0.39 13.25
C SER A 480 28.67 -0.54 13.51
N ARG A 481 28.89 -1.84 13.73
CA ARG A 481 27.81 -2.82 13.91
C ARG A 481 26.85 -2.43 15.01
N ARG A 482 27.37 -2.09 16.18
CA ARG A 482 26.53 -1.72 17.34
C ARG A 482 25.63 -0.54 17.02
N GLN A 483 26.19 0.54 16.47
CA GLN A 483 25.43 1.75 16.14
C GLN A 483 24.32 1.46 15.12
N LYS A 484 24.60 0.61 14.12
CA LYS A 484 23.62 0.26 13.09
C LYS A 484 22.52 -0.66 13.62
N ILE A 485 22.86 -1.61 14.48
CA ILE A 485 21.89 -2.46 15.17
C ILE A 485 20.99 -1.60 16.07
N ASP A 486 21.57 -0.70 16.87
CA ASP A 486 20.80 0.19 17.74
C ASP A 486 19.86 1.09 16.94
N TRP A 487 20.29 1.57 15.77
CA TRP A 487 19.42 2.32 14.87
C TRP A 487 18.22 1.47 14.37
N VAL A 488 18.45 0.23 13.93
CA VAL A 488 17.37 -0.66 13.51
C VAL A 488 16.38 -0.89 14.65
N LEU A 489 16.88 -1.19 15.83
CA LEU A 489 16.05 -1.42 17.02
C LEU A 489 15.20 -0.19 17.38
N ALA A 490 15.80 1.00 17.34
CA ALA A 490 15.11 2.25 17.64
C ALA A 490 14.05 2.57 16.57
N THR A 491 14.42 2.49 15.27
CA THR A 491 13.51 2.75 14.15
C THR A 491 12.33 1.76 14.10
N CYS A 492 12.55 0.51 14.52
CA CYS A 492 11.52 -0.51 14.60
C CYS A 492 10.66 -0.44 15.88
N GLY A 493 11.01 0.41 16.85
CA GLY A 493 10.36 0.42 18.17
C GLY A 493 10.62 -0.85 18.99
N LEU A 494 11.81 -1.45 18.83
CA LEU A 494 12.19 -2.74 19.43
C LEU A 494 13.28 -2.61 20.48
N VAL A 495 13.61 -1.41 20.92
CA VAL A 495 14.54 -1.17 22.04
C VAL A 495 14.02 -1.87 23.29
N GLY A 496 14.88 -2.67 23.94
CA GLY A 496 14.53 -3.49 25.09
C GLY A 496 13.87 -4.83 24.76
N LYS A 497 13.70 -5.16 23.45
CA LYS A 497 13.13 -6.43 22.97
C LYS A 497 14.13 -7.26 22.15
N GLU A 498 15.40 -6.92 22.21
CA GLU A 498 16.48 -7.47 21.38
C GLU A 498 16.58 -8.99 21.45
N ASN A 499 16.27 -9.55 22.63
CA ASN A 499 16.34 -11.00 22.89
C ASN A 499 15.06 -11.76 22.52
N MET A 500 14.02 -11.07 22.04
CA MET A 500 12.79 -11.70 21.60
C MET A 500 13.04 -12.51 20.33
N LEU A 501 12.47 -13.73 20.24
CA LEU A 501 12.56 -14.54 19.03
C LEU A 501 11.82 -13.86 17.87
N THR A 502 12.45 -13.81 16.71
CA THR A 502 11.87 -13.18 15.52
C THR A 502 10.56 -13.85 15.10
N GLY A 503 10.43 -15.16 15.31
CA GLY A 503 9.20 -15.90 15.06
C GLY A 503 7.98 -15.39 15.83
N GLN A 504 8.17 -14.75 16.96
CA GLN A 504 7.12 -14.21 17.83
C GLN A 504 6.68 -12.79 17.44
N LEU A 505 7.39 -12.14 16.51
CA LEU A 505 7.06 -10.78 16.09
C LEU A 505 5.81 -10.76 15.19
N PRO A 506 4.94 -9.75 15.34
CA PRO A 506 3.93 -9.41 14.34
C PRO A 506 4.54 -9.17 12.96
N GLY A 507 3.75 -9.37 11.90
CA GLY A 507 4.22 -9.27 10.52
C GLY A 507 4.88 -7.92 10.19
N GLY A 508 4.25 -6.81 10.55
CA GLY A 508 4.78 -5.47 10.31
C GLY A 508 6.12 -5.21 11.02
N TRP A 509 6.35 -5.78 12.19
CA TRP A 509 7.63 -5.66 12.90
C TRP A 509 8.73 -6.50 12.23
N LYS A 510 8.39 -7.72 11.76
CA LYS A 510 9.31 -8.53 10.96
C LYS A 510 9.75 -7.80 9.69
N GLN A 511 8.83 -7.10 9.01
CA GLN A 511 9.13 -6.31 7.82
C GLN A 511 10.16 -5.22 8.12
N ARG A 512 9.98 -4.47 9.20
CA ARG A 512 10.91 -3.41 9.60
C ARG A 512 12.30 -3.96 9.94
N VAL A 513 12.38 -5.07 10.67
CA VAL A 513 13.66 -5.73 10.97
C VAL A 513 14.33 -6.23 9.70
N ALA A 514 13.58 -6.83 8.77
CA ALA A 514 14.10 -7.32 7.49
C ALA A 514 14.63 -6.15 6.62
N PHE A 515 13.92 -5.02 6.59
CA PHE A 515 14.41 -3.81 5.92
C PHE A 515 15.70 -3.30 6.56
N GLY A 516 15.73 -3.16 7.89
CA GLY A 516 16.93 -2.76 8.61
C GLY A 516 18.13 -3.66 8.28
N ALA A 517 17.93 -4.97 8.25
CA ALA A 517 18.94 -5.94 7.84
C ALA A 517 19.44 -5.71 6.40
N ALA A 518 18.53 -5.35 5.48
CA ALA A 518 18.85 -5.13 4.07
C ALA A 518 19.61 -3.82 3.82
N VAL A 519 19.56 -2.84 4.73
CA VAL A 519 20.17 -1.51 4.54
C VAL A 519 21.37 -1.22 5.44
N MET A 520 21.65 -2.03 6.48
CA MET A 520 22.71 -1.78 7.47
C MET A 520 24.11 -1.60 6.86
N HIS A 521 24.37 -2.18 5.70
CA HIS A 521 25.67 -2.10 5.00
C HIS A 521 25.78 -0.92 4.02
N GLU A 522 24.76 -0.03 3.96
CA GLU A 522 24.70 1.14 3.08
C GLU A 522 24.79 0.77 1.60
N PRO A 523 23.82 -0.02 1.06
CA PRO A 523 23.89 -0.49 -0.32
C PRO A 523 23.76 0.65 -1.34
N GLU A 524 24.40 0.50 -2.49
CA GLU A 524 24.24 1.38 -3.65
C GLU A 524 22.95 1.07 -4.42
N ILE A 525 22.52 -0.20 -4.38
CA ILE A 525 21.29 -0.70 -5.01
C ILE A 525 20.47 -1.44 -3.97
N LEU A 526 19.18 -1.13 -3.88
CA LEU A 526 18.26 -1.76 -2.94
C LEU A 526 17.06 -2.36 -3.70
N PHE A 527 16.86 -3.66 -3.54
CA PHE A 527 15.71 -4.37 -4.06
C PHE A 527 14.73 -4.68 -2.93
N LEU A 528 13.48 -4.26 -3.07
CA LEU A 528 12.41 -4.44 -2.09
C LEU A 528 11.24 -5.18 -2.74
N ASP A 529 11.02 -6.44 -2.36
CA ASP A 529 9.93 -7.26 -2.91
C ASP A 529 8.74 -7.25 -1.93
N GLU A 530 7.73 -6.44 -2.24
CA GLU A 530 6.52 -6.18 -1.44
C GLU A 530 6.84 -5.79 0.03
N PRO A 531 7.62 -4.71 0.26
CA PRO A 531 8.20 -4.40 1.56
C PRO A 531 7.19 -4.03 2.64
N THR A 532 5.99 -3.61 2.29
CA THR A 532 4.96 -3.10 3.21
C THR A 532 3.70 -3.95 3.20
N SER A 533 3.78 -5.18 2.67
CA SER A 533 2.65 -6.11 2.69
C SER A 533 2.26 -6.46 4.13
N GLY A 534 0.98 -6.24 4.48
CA GLY A 534 0.46 -6.46 5.84
C GLY A 534 0.92 -5.42 6.87
N VAL A 535 1.44 -4.26 6.43
CA VAL A 535 1.86 -3.17 7.31
C VAL A 535 0.74 -2.11 7.40
N ASP A 536 0.44 -1.63 8.59
CA ASP A 536 -0.56 -0.60 8.83
C ASP A 536 -0.18 0.76 8.19
N PRO A 537 -1.15 1.68 7.97
CA PRO A 537 -0.91 2.93 7.25
C PRO A 537 0.16 3.83 7.88
N LEU A 538 0.22 3.94 9.22
CA LEU A 538 1.20 4.77 9.90
C LEU A 538 2.61 4.21 9.74
N ALA A 539 2.76 2.90 9.99
CA ALA A 539 4.01 2.19 9.81
C ALA A 539 4.47 2.19 8.35
N ARG A 540 3.52 2.07 7.40
CA ARG A 540 3.78 2.17 5.95
C ARG A 540 4.33 3.54 5.59
N ARG A 541 3.73 4.62 6.08
CA ARG A 541 4.23 5.99 5.85
C ARG A 541 5.65 6.19 6.37
N GLN A 542 5.98 5.67 7.55
CA GLN A 542 7.34 5.72 8.10
C GLN A 542 8.33 4.93 7.24
N PHE A 543 7.90 3.76 6.76
CA PHE A 543 8.70 2.91 5.90
C PHE A 543 9.05 3.63 4.58
N TRP A 544 8.07 4.29 3.95
CA TRP A 544 8.29 5.06 2.75
C TRP A 544 9.16 6.30 2.98
N ARG A 545 9.07 6.95 4.14
CA ARG A 545 10.03 8.00 4.51
C ARG A 545 11.47 7.47 4.53
N LEU A 546 11.71 6.30 5.12
CA LEU A 546 13.04 5.68 5.12
C LEU A 546 13.51 5.33 3.70
N ILE A 547 12.64 4.76 2.85
CA ILE A 547 12.95 4.49 1.44
C ILE A 547 13.37 5.78 0.73
N ASN A 548 12.61 6.86 0.90
CA ASN A 548 12.93 8.17 0.31
C ASN A 548 14.29 8.71 0.83
N ASP A 549 14.59 8.57 2.12
CA ASP A 549 15.87 9.02 2.71
C ASP A 549 17.06 8.25 2.13
N PHE A 550 16.92 6.95 1.88
CA PHE A 550 17.95 6.15 1.19
C PHE A 550 18.10 6.57 -0.28
N ALA A 551 17.00 6.81 -1.01
CA ALA A 551 17.04 7.29 -2.38
C ALA A 551 17.73 8.66 -2.48
N ARG A 552 17.34 9.63 -1.66
CA ARG A 552 18.00 10.96 -1.57
C ARG A 552 19.49 10.89 -1.29
N SER A 553 19.92 9.80 -0.69
CA SER A 553 21.34 9.55 -0.40
C SER A 553 22.10 8.94 -1.57
N GLY A 554 21.44 8.76 -2.72
CA GLY A 554 22.03 8.19 -3.91
C GLY A 554 21.79 6.69 -4.10
N THR A 555 21.08 5.98 -3.19
CA THR A 555 20.74 4.58 -3.39
C THR A 555 19.70 4.43 -4.52
N ALA A 556 19.97 3.59 -5.52
CA ALA A 556 18.99 3.21 -6.53
C ALA A 556 18.05 2.14 -5.95
N ILE A 557 16.74 2.33 -6.03
CA ILE A 557 15.78 1.46 -5.36
C ILE A 557 14.78 0.89 -6.36
N LEU A 558 14.67 -0.43 -6.43
CA LEU A 558 13.58 -1.13 -7.12
C LEU A 558 12.62 -1.70 -6.09
N VAL A 559 11.35 -1.27 -6.15
CA VAL A 559 10.29 -1.76 -5.28
C VAL A 559 9.26 -2.52 -6.11
N THR A 560 8.92 -3.75 -5.72
CA THR A 560 7.67 -4.35 -6.20
C THR A 560 6.57 -4.08 -5.19
N THR A 561 5.41 -3.75 -5.66
CA THR A 561 4.22 -3.63 -4.84
C THR A 561 2.97 -4.00 -5.65
N HIS A 562 1.95 -4.42 -4.97
CA HIS A 562 0.59 -4.57 -5.49
C HIS A 562 -0.36 -3.52 -4.89
N TYR A 563 0.17 -2.61 -4.07
CA TYR A 563 -0.57 -1.45 -3.54
C TYR A 563 -0.27 -0.24 -4.41
N LEU A 564 -1.30 0.24 -5.12
CA LEU A 564 -1.16 1.31 -6.10
C LEU A 564 -0.90 2.66 -5.43
N GLU A 565 -1.41 2.88 -4.22
CA GLU A 565 -1.07 4.05 -3.40
C GLU A 565 0.43 4.14 -3.08
N GLU A 566 1.08 2.99 -2.86
CA GLU A 566 2.53 2.94 -2.65
C GLU A 566 3.29 3.22 -3.94
N ALA A 567 2.79 2.70 -5.05
CA ALA A 567 3.40 2.94 -6.35
C ALA A 567 3.42 4.43 -6.72
N GLU A 568 2.43 5.20 -6.27
CA GLU A 568 2.44 6.66 -6.43
C GLU A 568 3.60 7.36 -5.71
N GLN A 569 4.27 6.70 -4.77
CA GLN A 569 5.47 7.24 -4.12
C GLN A 569 6.77 6.99 -4.91
N CYS A 570 6.71 6.20 -5.98
CA CYS A 570 7.85 5.96 -6.85
C CYS A 570 8.06 7.15 -7.83
N ASN A 571 9.31 7.44 -8.17
CA ASN A 571 9.63 8.46 -9.17
C ASN A 571 9.18 8.03 -10.56
N ARG A 572 9.42 6.76 -10.90
CA ARG A 572 8.97 6.08 -12.12
C ARG A 572 8.49 4.68 -11.79
N MET A 573 7.69 4.12 -12.67
CA MET A 573 7.20 2.76 -12.52
C MET A 573 7.02 2.07 -13.87
N GLY A 574 6.94 0.74 -13.82
CA GLY A 574 6.61 -0.09 -14.97
C GLY A 574 5.54 -1.12 -14.63
N PHE A 575 4.62 -1.36 -15.56
CA PHE A 575 3.58 -2.35 -15.44
C PHE A 575 3.94 -3.62 -16.20
N MET A 576 4.02 -4.73 -15.47
CA MET A 576 4.22 -6.06 -16.04
C MET A 576 2.91 -6.82 -16.17
N VAL A 577 2.64 -7.35 -17.37
CA VAL A 577 1.51 -8.24 -17.66
C VAL A 577 2.03 -9.48 -18.38
N ALA A 578 1.73 -10.66 -17.87
CA ALA A 578 2.10 -11.95 -18.48
C ALA A 578 3.58 -12.07 -18.89
N GLY A 579 4.49 -11.49 -18.10
CA GLY A 579 5.94 -11.52 -18.31
C GLY A 579 6.49 -10.37 -19.16
N GLU A 580 5.67 -9.48 -19.69
CA GLU A 580 6.04 -8.36 -20.54
C GLU A 580 5.90 -7.02 -19.80
N MET A 581 6.77 -6.05 -20.13
CA MET A 581 6.64 -4.67 -19.69
C MET A 581 5.74 -3.92 -20.66
N VAL A 582 4.50 -3.59 -20.24
CA VAL A 582 3.49 -3.00 -21.13
C VAL A 582 3.47 -1.49 -21.13
N THR A 583 3.94 -0.86 -20.06
CA THR A 583 4.08 0.60 -19.99
C THR A 583 5.10 0.98 -18.91
N GLN A 584 5.74 2.13 -19.08
CA GLN A 584 6.67 2.72 -18.11
C GLN A 584 6.52 4.24 -18.12
N GLY A 585 6.71 4.87 -16.97
CA GLY A 585 6.65 6.33 -16.82
C GLY A 585 6.54 6.76 -15.35
N SER A 586 6.44 8.06 -15.10
CA SER A 586 6.06 8.58 -13.79
C SER A 586 4.57 8.30 -13.51
N PRO A 587 4.12 8.36 -12.26
CA PRO A 587 2.70 8.21 -11.92
C PRO A 587 1.81 9.14 -12.75
N SER A 588 2.20 10.39 -12.92
CA SER A 588 1.46 11.39 -13.69
C SER A 588 1.41 11.06 -15.19
N GLU A 589 2.53 10.62 -15.78
CA GLU A 589 2.59 10.22 -17.18
C GLU A 589 1.68 9.02 -17.47
N ILE A 590 1.70 8.01 -16.61
CA ILE A 590 0.86 6.82 -16.76
C ILE A 590 -0.63 7.16 -16.68
N LYS A 591 -1.02 8.05 -15.76
CA LYS A 591 -2.40 8.55 -15.66
C LYS A 591 -2.79 9.34 -16.91
N ALA A 592 -1.90 10.18 -17.44
CA ALA A 592 -2.13 10.98 -18.64
C ALA A 592 -2.21 10.15 -19.94
N MET A 593 -1.60 8.96 -19.96
CA MET A 593 -1.68 8.02 -21.11
C MET A 593 -3.04 7.32 -21.22
N GLN A 594 -3.95 7.48 -20.25
CA GLN A 594 -5.24 6.83 -20.31
C GLN A 594 -6.13 7.49 -21.37
N PRO A 595 -6.85 6.70 -22.18
CA PRO A 595 -7.80 7.25 -23.15
C PRO A 595 -9.06 7.73 -22.45
N GLY A 596 -9.67 8.76 -23.00
CA GLY A 596 -10.95 9.30 -22.54
C GLY A 596 -10.84 10.11 -21.23
N GLN A 597 -11.94 10.29 -20.56
CA GLN A 597 -12.08 10.98 -19.29
C GLN A 597 -12.80 10.12 -18.28
N LEU A 598 -12.41 10.20 -17.02
CA LEU A 598 -13.07 9.49 -15.92
C LEU A 598 -14.20 10.35 -15.36
N ILE A 599 -15.41 9.81 -15.38
CA ILE A 599 -16.61 10.46 -14.87
C ILE A 599 -17.08 9.72 -13.62
N GLU A 600 -17.22 10.44 -12.53
CA GLU A 600 -17.84 9.95 -11.30
C GLU A 600 -19.31 10.33 -11.29
N MET A 601 -20.20 9.36 -11.11
CA MET A 601 -21.64 9.56 -11.03
C MET A 601 -22.19 9.10 -9.67
N ALA A 602 -23.01 9.95 -9.04
CA ALA A 602 -23.82 9.58 -7.88
C ALA A 602 -25.20 9.11 -8.37
N ILE A 603 -25.56 7.89 -8.00
CA ILE A 603 -26.78 7.22 -8.47
C ILE A 603 -27.39 6.38 -7.35
N ASP A 604 -28.70 6.09 -7.45
CA ASP A 604 -29.45 5.39 -6.38
C ASP A 604 -29.24 3.87 -6.35
N ARG A 605 -28.93 3.23 -7.47
CA ARG A 605 -28.75 1.77 -7.61
C ARG A 605 -27.46 1.45 -8.36
N THR A 606 -26.33 1.67 -7.71
CA THR A 606 -24.98 1.56 -8.31
C THR A 606 -24.72 0.18 -8.92
N GLN A 607 -25.16 -0.91 -8.27
CA GLN A 607 -24.93 -2.27 -8.78
C GLN A 607 -25.73 -2.55 -10.07
N ASP A 608 -27.01 -2.16 -10.09
CA ASP A 608 -27.87 -2.35 -11.28
C ASP A 608 -27.36 -1.51 -12.46
N ALA A 609 -26.96 -0.27 -12.17
CA ALA A 609 -26.36 0.62 -13.17
C ALA A 609 -25.05 0.06 -13.72
N SER A 610 -24.16 -0.46 -12.85
CA SER A 610 -22.91 -1.08 -13.27
C SER A 610 -23.15 -2.29 -14.17
N ASN A 611 -24.10 -3.16 -13.79
CA ASN A 611 -24.44 -4.34 -14.59
C ASN A 611 -25.00 -3.95 -15.95
N LEU A 612 -25.90 -2.97 -15.98
CA LEU A 612 -26.50 -2.47 -17.23
C LEU A 612 -25.43 -1.84 -18.15
N LEU A 613 -24.62 -0.93 -17.61
CA LEU A 613 -23.62 -0.24 -18.43
C LEU A 613 -22.49 -1.17 -18.90
N LYS A 614 -22.17 -2.23 -18.19
CA LYS A 614 -21.20 -3.26 -18.64
C LYS A 614 -21.71 -4.10 -19.81
N THR A 615 -23.00 -4.04 -20.15
CA THR A 615 -23.53 -4.65 -21.39
C THR A 615 -23.42 -3.72 -22.59
N GLU A 616 -23.37 -2.42 -22.36
CA GLU A 616 -23.32 -1.39 -23.42
C GLU A 616 -21.90 -0.87 -23.66
N LEU A 617 -21.07 -0.87 -22.62
CA LEU A 617 -19.67 -0.42 -22.63
C LEU A 617 -18.73 -1.58 -22.33
N ALA A 618 -17.47 -1.49 -22.76
CA ALA A 618 -16.45 -2.45 -22.35
C ALA A 618 -16.38 -2.52 -20.81
N SER A 619 -16.33 -3.72 -20.25
CA SER A 619 -16.50 -3.95 -18.81
C SER A 619 -15.47 -3.19 -17.93
N TRP A 620 -14.27 -2.94 -18.46
CA TRP A 620 -13.21 -2.19 -17.77
C TRP A 620 -13.53 -0.69 -17.61
N ARG A 621 -14.44 -0.15 -18.46
CA ARG A 621 -14.85 1.25 -18.42
C ARG A 621 -15.76 1.59 -17.25
N VAL A 622 -16.34 0.59 -16.56
CA VAL A 622 -17.35 0.80 -15.52
C VAL A 622 -16.89 0.14 -14.21
N SER A 623 -16.84 0.91 -13.14
CA SER A 623 -16.47 0.43 -11.81
C SER A 623 -17.29 1.08 -10.70
N ILE A 624 -17.47 0.36 -9.60
CA ILE A 624 -18.17 0.83 -8.39
C ILE A 624 -17.15 1.30 -7.36
N PHE A 625 -17.39 2.50 -6.83
CA PHE A 625 -16.63 3.08 -5.71
C PHE A 625 -17.62 3.54 -4.62
N GLY A 626 -17.77 2.73 -3.57
CA GLY A 626 -18.73 2.99 -2.51
C GLY A 626 -20.17 3.14 -3.06
N ASP A 627 -20.73 4.32 -2.92
CA ASP A 627 -22.07 4.70 -3.43
C ASP A 627 -22.02 5.37 -4.81
N ARG A 628 -20.86 5.36 -5.49
CA ARG A 628 -20.64 6.05 -6.77
C ARG A 628 -20.22 5.10 -7.87
N LEU A 629 -20.46 5.52 -9.11
CA LEU A 629 -20.02 4.82 -10.30
C LEU A 629 -18.95 5.62 -11.01
N HIS A 630 -17.83 4.98 -11.33
CA HIS A 630 -16.77 5.53 -12.17
C HIS A 630 -16.96 4.97 -13.59
N ILE A 631 -16.98 5.87 -14.59
CA ILE A 631 -17.18 5.51 -15.99
C ILE A 631 -16.11 6.21 -16.83
N VAL A 632 -15.41 5.46 -17.68
CA VAL A 632 -14.46 6.02 -18.65
C VAL A 632 -15.19 6.27 -19.97
N LEU A 633 -15.27 7.54 -20.37
CA LEU A 633 -15.92 7.99 -21.61
C LEU A 633 -14.89 8.65 -22.54
N ASP A 634 -14.95 8.37 -23.82
CA ASP A 634 -14.04 8.96 -24.80
C ASP A 634 -14.42 10.41 -25.13
N ASN A 635 -15.72 10.69 -25.21
CA ASN A 635 -16.26 12.03 -25.42
C ASN A 635 -17.44 12.30 -24.45
N PRO A 636 -17.17 12.80 -23.22
CA PRO A 636 -18.19 13.01 -22.21
C PRO A 636 -19.36 13.89 -22.65
N GLU A 637 -19.11 14.91 -23.47
CA GLU A 637 -20.16 15.83 -23.91
C GLU A 637 -21.30 15.13 -24.68
N SER A 638 -20.94 14.15 -25.52
CA SER A 638 -21.91 13.36 -26.31
C SER A 638 -22.37 12.10 -25.59
N GLU A 639 -21.53 11.47 -24.77
CA GLU A 639 -21.79 10.16 -24.16
C GLU A 639 -22.53 10.24 -22.82
N ILE A 640 -22.34 11.30 -22.01
CA ILE A 640 -23.09 11.47 -20.75
C ILE A 640 -24.60 11.49 -20.96
N PRO A 641 -25.16 12.23 -21.94
CA PRO A 641 -26.60 12.17 -22.21
C PRO A 641 -27.08 10.77 -22.56
N GLN A 642 -26.29 9.99 -23.31
CA GLN A 642 -26.64 8.61 -23.70
C GLN A 642 -26.63 7.70 -22.47
N VAL A 643 -25.57 7.75 -21.64
CA VAL A 643 -25.47 6.99 -20.38
C VAL A 643 -26.65 7.32 -19.47
N ARG A 644 -26.99 8.60 -19.30
CA ARG A 644 -28.16 9.01 -18.51
C ARG A 644 -29.47 8.44 -19.08
N SER A 645 -29.68 8.51 -20.36
CA SER A 645 -30.89 7.95 -20.99
C SER A 645 -31.00 6.43 -20.76
N ILE A 646 -29.90 5.68 -20.87
CA ILE A 646 -29.86 4.24 -20.59
C ILE A 646 -30.26 3.96 -19.14
N LEU A 647 -29.70 4.71 -18.18
CA LEU A 647 -30.00 4.55 -16.76
C LEU A 647 -31.44 4.94 -16.41
N GLU A 648 -31.92 6.09 -16.90
CA GLU A 648 -33.26 6.61 -16.65
C GLU A 648 -34.33 5.69 -17.24
N ASN A 649 -34.11 5.10 -18.42
CA ASN A 649 -35.00 4.09 -19.03
C ASN A 649 -35.13 2.82 -18.17
N SER A 650 -34.14 2.55 -17.32
CA SER A 650 -34.15 1.43 -16.36
C SER A 650 -34.59 1.85 -14.95
N ASN A 651 -35.20 3.03 -14.82
CA ASN A 651 -35.62 3.64 -13.56
C ASN A 651 -34.46 3.82 -12.56
N ILE A 652 -33.26 4.09 -13.03
CA ILE A 652 -32.09 4.43 -12.21
C ILE A 652 -31.87 5.93 -12.25
N GLN A 653 -31.92 6.60 -11.10
CA GLN A 653 -31.82 8.05 -11.00
C GLN A 653 -30.36 8.49 -10.89
N VAL A 654 -29.91 9.39 -11.76
CA VAL A 654 -28.61 10.05 -11.70
C VAL A 654 -28.77 11.35 -10.90
N HIS A 655 -28.15 11.43 -9.72
CA HIS A 655 -28.25 12.61 -8.83
C HIS A 655 -27.27 13.70 -9.25
N SER A 656 -26.01 13.32 -9.53
CA SER A 656 -24.97 14.23 -9.96
C SER A 656 -23.86 13.49 -10.69
N TRP A 657 -23.07 14.24 -11.46
CA TRP A 657 -21.85 13.72 -12.09
C TRP A 657 -20.79 14.82 -12.16
N ARG A 658 -19.52 14.38 -12.19
CA ARG A 658 -18.37 15.27 -12.38
C ARG A 658 -17.23 14.52 -13.06
N SER A 659 -16.39 15.25 -13.79
CA SER A 659 -15.12 14.72 -14.27
C SER A 659 -14.13 14.69 -13.12
N ILE A 660 -13.39 13.60 -12.96
CA ILE A 660 -12.34 13.43 -11.99
C ILE A 660 -11.05 12.95 -12.68
N PRO A 661 -9.86 13.22 -12.11
CA PRO A 661 -8.62 12.69 -12.65
C PRO A 661 -8.57 11.16 -12.48
N PHE A 662 -7.91 10.47 -13.42
CA PHE A 662 -7.65 9.04 -13.27
C PHE A 662 -6.84 8.76 -12.01
N SER A 663 -7.27 7.76 -11.24
CA SER A 663 -6.42 7.15 -10.23
C SER A 663 -5.40 6.21 -10.89
N LEU A 664 -4.36 5.83 -10.15
CA LEU A 664 -3.43 4.82 -10.64
C LEU A 664 -4.09 3.44 -10.75
N GLU A 665 -5.12 3.16 -9.91
CA GLU A 665 -5.92 1.93 -10.00
C GLU A 665 -6.72 1.87 -11.30
N ASP A 666 -7.44 2.93 -11.65
CA ASP A 666 -8.18 3.00 -12.92
C ASP A 666 -7.25 2.81 -14.11
N SER A 667 -6.06 3.45 -14.05
CA SER A 667 -5.03 3.35 -15.09
C SER A 667 -4.49 1.93 -15.23
N PHE A 668 -4.12 1.29 -14.11
CA PHE A 668 -3.59 -0.06 -14.10
C PHE A 668 -4.59 -1.08 -14.66
N ILE A 669 -5.84 -1.01 -14.20
CA ILE A 669 -6.89 -1.92 -14.65
C ILE A 669 -7.18 -1.72 -16.14
N GLY A 670 -7.30 -0.48 -16.59
CA GLY A 670 -7.50 -0.16 -17.99
C GLY A 670 -6.39 -0.70 -18.90
N ILE A 671 -5.12 -0.60 -18.46
CA ILE A 671 -3.97 -1.13 -19.20
C ILE A 671 -4.00 -2.66 -19.23
N VAL A 672 -4.19 -3.33 -18.08
CA VAL A 672 -4.19 -4.80 -17.99
C VAL A 672 -5.29 -5.43 -18.83
N GLN A 673 -6.50 -4.88 -18.77
CA GLN A 673 -7.65 -5.44 -19.51
C GLN A 673 -7.53 -5.23 -21.02
N ARG A 674 -7.11 -4.04 -21.46
CA ARG A 674 -6.84 -3.79 -22.89
C ARG A 674 -5.73 -4.69 -23.45
N THR A 675 -4.66 -4.90 -22.68
CA THR A 675 -3.58 -5.81 -23.10
C THR A 675 -4.08 -7.26 -23.21
N SER A 676 -4.97 -7.68 -22.31
CA SER A 676 -5.55 -9.03 -22.32
C SER A 676 -6.55 -9.23 -23.46
N GLU A 677 -7.25 -8.19 -23.90
CA GLU A 677 -8.17 -8.22 -25.05
C GLU A 677 -7.42 -8.25 -26.38
N ASN A 678 -6.32 -7.50 -26.50
CA ASN A 678 -5.49 -7.46 -27.72
C ASN A 678 -4.60 -8.72 -27.88
N GLY A 679 -4.44 -9.52 -26.85
CA GLY A 679 -3.67 -10.79 -26.88
C GLY A 679 -4.52 -12.04 -27.18
N LYS A 680 -5.82 -11.88 -27.35
CA LYS A 680 -6.76 -12.91 -27.83
C LYS A 680 -7.02 -12.76 -29.32
#